data_90ed9aa7944043929d8ffc3e44f41ce0
#
_entry.id   90ed9aa7944043929d8ffc3e44f41ce0
#
_cell.length_a   1.000
_cell.length_b   1.000
_cell.length_c   1.000
_cell.angle_alpha   90.00
_cell.angle_beta   90.00
_cell.angle_gamma   90.00
#
_symmetry.space_group_name_H-M   'P 1'
#
loop_
_entity.id
_entity.type
_entity.pdbx_description
1 polymer ?
#
loop_
_entity_poly.entity_id
_entity_poly.type
_entity_poly.pdbx_seq_one_letter_code
_entity_poly.pdbx_strand_id
1 'polypeptide(L)'
;MSGLGGLLSVLMVGHSLFGQTGPAMLQEALRAGVGQGEVRAQIINGAPLRYNWEESDKAEGVDARTVLPEGNTTHLILTEAIPLANHTRWSDSEVYAQAFFGLAAAANPTVKVYIQETWHSLNNGTGEPVAHDERADTPWRMRLDADLPAWEALVTAVSRGRTSDSASIELIPAGQAMARLHDEIAAERIPGLNDIDALFSDDVHLNDLGHYFVAMVQYATLTGTDPQGLPTTFSDQWGNPFDAPEPELARHLQRVAWAAVRAYQGGAVVPVPPPPPTQASATEQTAPIAPNAPPPAPALPDPSAAGSLPSVADESDAMVPDNRAAAPEQAAPNLVAPFQIIAPADARPGTTDLGLGLAAIADWSTQVPFLNLMKTSRPWLGHLAGRFGGMEYGELQAGGYLDAEGWPTQMPRELGSIGTLILTDMPEAAQTLKGRYILRFEGKGVIEVTGRAKNVRYGKNRVQFDYTPGPGSVDIRIQRINRSDPPRNITVVREDRLAVYDAGVRFNPDWTQQLEGMDVLRFMDWMMTNDSPIARWEDRPRPQDVTYALRGVPVEDMVALANELGIDPWFNMPHLAEEGYVTAFATYVKEHLSPKLTAHVEFSNEVWNWQFTQTTWADDMAQSRWGENDKGMQFYGMRAAEVARLWSDVFGAQGSDRLSNVISTQTGWLGLETEALEAPLFVAEDKANRPPVEAFDAYAVTGYFGGILGLEERAEKIDAWLDDSAAEARKAAEREGLSGTAMEAYVAAHRFDAAAALAAQELRNGAISGNAQDTLADLIGRVWPYHAAVARAHDLDLVMYEGGSHVVGLGSRVNDDRLTAFFHHLNYSPEMGGLYDDLLKGWKAIGGQLFTHYADVYAPTKWGSWGARRYLSDDNPRWRSLVTWE
;
A
#
# COMPACT_ATOMS: atom_id res chain seq x y z
N MET A 1 -38.91 -40.81 -12.21
CA MET A 1 -37.56 -41.27 -12.54
C MET A 1 -37.32 -40.97 -14.03
N SER A 2 -36.69 -39.96 -14.28
CA SER A 2 -35.96 -39.57 -15.50
C SER A 2 -35.57 -38.10 -15.29
N GLY A 3 -34.50 -37.91 -14.56
CA GLY A 3 -33.92 -36.59 -14.31
C GLY A 3 -33.07 -36.23 -15.51
N LEU A 4 -33.28 -35.06 -16.05
CA LEU A 4 -32.42 -34.37 -16.96
C LEU A 4 -31.12 -34.02 -16.21
N GLY A 5 -30.06 -34.81 -16.36
CA GLY A 5 -28.72 -34.47 -16.00
C GLY A 5 -28.15 -33.43 -16.95
N GLY A 6 -28.44 -32.17 -16.74
CA GLY A 6 -27.74 -31.06 -17.43
C GLY A 6 -26.35 -30.91 -16.78
N LEU A 7 -25.34 -30.58 -17.56
CA LEU A 7 -23.99 -30.26 -17.11
C LEU A 7 -24.05 -29.11 -16.08
N LEU A 8 -23.53 -29.34 -14.87
CA LEU A 8 -23.35 -28.28 -13.89
C LEU A 8 -22.11 -27.45 -14.30
N SER A 9 -22.34 -26.24 -14.83
CA SER A 9 -21.30 -25.28 -15.12
C SER A 9 -21.35 -24.20 -14.06
N VAL A 10 -20.35 -24.19 -13.18
CA VAL A 10 -20.21 -23.29 -12.05
C VAL A 10 -19.16 -22.25 -12.36
N LEU A 11 -19.47 -20.98 -12.09
CA LEU A 11 -18.49 -19.90 -12.07
C LEU A 11 -18.41 -19.35 -10.66
N MET A 12 -17.21 -19.28 -10.09
CA MET A 12 -16.92 -18.67 -8.80
C MET A 12 -16.23 -17.33 -9.02
N VAL A 13 -16.67 -16.28 -8.33
CA VAL A 13 -16.06 -14.95 -8.38
C VAL A 13 -15.78 -14.48 -6.96
N GLY A 14 -14.54 -14.18 -6.66
CA GLY A 14 -14.16 -13.76 -5.30
C GLY A 14 -12.65 -13.58 -5.15
N HIS A 15 -12.14 -13.88 -3.96
CA HIS A 15 -10.79 -13.57 -3.55
C HIS A 15 -10.08 -14.79 -2.92
N SER A 16 -8.97 -14.54 -2.19
CA SER A 16 -8.09 -15.58 -1.64
C SER A 16 -8.79 -16.62 -0.74
N LEU A 17 -9.95 -16.32 -0.15
CA LEU A 17 -10.70 -17.31 0.65
C LEU A 17 -11.36 -18.40 -0.23
N PHE A 18 -11.50 -18.20 -1.53
CA PHE A 18 -11.74 -19.30 -2.48
C PHE A 18 -10.42 -19.98 -2.85
N GLY A 19 -9.36 -19.19 -3.05
CA GLY A 19 -8.07 -19.66 -3.52
C GLY A 19 -8.17 -20.44 -4.83
N GLN A 20 -7.09 -21.08 -5.22
CA GLN A 20 -7.06 -22.01 -6.37
C GLN A 20 -7.56 -23.43 -5.98
N THR A 21 -7.41 -23.78 -4.70
CA THR A 21 -7.76 -25.09 -4.15
C THR A 21 -9.27 -25.29 -4.08
N GLY A 22 -10.02 -24.28 -3.62
CA GLY A 22 -11.48 -24.39 -3.44
C GLY A 22 -12.24 -24.76 -4.71
N PRO A 23 -12.07 -24.04 -5.84
CA PRO A 23 -12.70 -24.40 -7.12
C PRO A 23 -12.35 -25.78 -7.62
N ALA A 24 -11.09 -26.22 -7.46
CA ALA A 24 -10.64 -27.54 -7.86
C ALA A 24 -11.31 -28.64 -7.03
N MET A 25 -11.38 -28.47 -5.71
CA MET A 25 -12.05 -29.45 -4.83
C MET A 25 -13.55 -29.51 -5.06
N LEU A 26 -14.21 -28.38 -5.28
CA LEU A 26 -15.64 -28.36 -5.65
C LEU A 26 -15.88 -29.12 -6.97
N GLN A 27 -15.02 -28.94 -7.96
CA GLN A 27 -15.12 -29.65 -9.24
C GLN A 27 -15.05 -31.17 -9.06
N GLU A 28 -14.10 -31.64 -8.26
CA GLU A 28 -13.95 -33.06 -7.98
C GLU A 28 -15.14 -33.60 -7.17
N ALA A 29 -15.65 -32.86 -6.19
CA ALA A 29 -16.84 -33.23 -5.44
C ALA A 29 -18.09 -33.35 -6.37
N LEU A 30 -18.29 -32.39 -7.29
CA LEU A 30 -19.38 -32.45 -8.27
C LEU A 30 -19.24 -33.63 -9.24
N ARG A 31 -18.04 -33.88 -9.74
CA ARG A 31 -17.77 -35.03 -10.63
C ARG A 31 -18.05 -36.37 -9.92
N ALA A 32 -17.62 -36.48 -8.67
CA ALA A 32 -17.83 -37.69 -7.90
C ALA A 32 -19.31 -37.91 -7.54
N GLY A 33 -20.04 -36.87 -7.17
CA GLY A 33 -21.40 -37.01 -6.66
C GLY A 33 -22.50 -36.96 -7.70
N VAL A 34 -22.38 -36.13 -8.75
CA VAL A 34 -23.39 -35.96 -9.80
C VAL A 34 -22.94 -36.43 -11.19
N GLY A 35 -21.71 -36.93 -11.27
CA GLY A 35 -21.17 -37.57 -12.48
C GLY A 35 -20.61 -36.60 -13.51
N GLN A 36 -20.82 -35.31 -13.36
CA GLN A 36 -20.28 -34.24 -14.22
C GLN A 36 -20.38 -32.88 -13.56
N GLY A 37 -19.37 -32.06 -13.75
CA GLY A 37 -19.29 -30.68 -13.25
C GLY A 37 -18.07 -29.99 -13.84
N GLU A 38 -18.24 -28.78 -14.26
CA GLU A 38 -17.16 -27.88 -14.62
C GLU A 38 -17.20 -26.69 -13.69
N VAL A 39 -16.08 -26.39 -13.03
CA VAL A 39 -15.94 -25.22 -12.15
C VAL A 39 -14.84 -24.32 -12.72
N ARG A 40 -15.22 -23.10 -13.05
CA ARG A 40 -14.30 -22.02 -13.43
C ARG A 40 -14.29 -21.00 -12.31
N ALA A 41 -13.20 -20.28 -12.16
CA ALA A 41 -13.11 -19.24 -11.14
C ALA A 41 -12.45 -17.98 -11.69
N GLN A 42 -12.92 -16.86 -11.19
CA GLN A 42 -12.26 -15.56 -11.23
C GLN A 42 -11.82 -15.22 -9.80
N ILE A 43 -10.52 -15.17 -9.58
CA ILE A 43 -9.95 -14.91 -8.25
C ILE A 43 -9.04 -13.69 -8.34
N ILE A 44 -9.31 -12.68 -7.50
CA ILE A 44 -8.40 -11.56 -7.27
C ILE A 44 -8.16 -11.50 -5.76
N ASN A 45 -6.95 -11.75 -5.31
CA ASN A 45 -6.62 -11.84 -3.89
C ASN A 45 -6.92 -10.51 -3.17
N GLY A 46 -7.57 -10.58 -1.99
CA GLY A 46 -7.96 -9.42 -1.21
C GLY A 46 -9.05 -8.52 -1.80
N ALA A 47 -9.56 -8.84 -2.99
CA ALA A 47 -10.45 -7.95 -3.73
C ALA A 47 -11.93 -8.10 -3.36
N PRO A 48 -12.64 -6.98 -3.10
CA PRO A 48 -14.09 -6.96 -2.99
C PRO A 48 -14.76 -7.24 -4.35
N LEU A 49 -16.07 -7.47 -4.36
CA LEU A 49 -16.86 -7.68 -5.59
C LEU A 49 -16.73 -6.51 -6.58
N ARG A 50 -16.60 -5.29 -6.06
CA ARG A 50 -16.33 -4.11 -6.89
C ARG A 50 -15.09 -4.33 -7.73
N TYR A 51 -13.98 -4.65 -7.11
CA TYR A 51 -12.70 -4.82 -7.79
C TYR A 51 -12.72 -6.04 -8.73
N ASN A 52 -13.39 -7.12 -8.32
CA ASN A 52 -13.65 -8.29 -9.19
C ASN A 52 -14.47 -7.95 -10.45
N TRP A 53 -15.33 -6.92 -10.37
CA TRP A 53 -16.07 -6.44 -11.52
C TRP A 53 -15.25 -5.49 -12.38
N GLU A 54 -14.61 -4.52 -11.77
CA GLU A 54 -13.89 -3.45 -12.47
C GLU A 54 -12.61 -3.97 -13.12
N GLU A 55 -11.94 -4.94 -12.49
CA GLU A 55 -10.64 -5.49 -12.87
C GLU A 55 -10.70 -6.98 -13.22
N SER A 56 -11.81 -7.42 -13.80
CA SER A 56 -12.05 -8.85 -14.08
C SER A 56 -11.02 -9.48 -15.02
N ASP A 57 -10.39 -8.70 -15.87
CA ASP A 57 -9.32 -9.12 -16.78
C ASP A 57 -7.97 -9.40 -16.09
N LYS A 58 -7.81 -8.94 -14.86
CA LYS A 58 -6.61 -9.20 -14.04
C LYS A 58 -6.71 -10.43 -13.15
N ALA A 59 -7.88 -11.06 -13.15
CA ALA A 59 -8.11 -12.19 -12.29
C ALA A 59 -7.28 -13.41 -12.70
N GLU A 60 -6.90 -14.18 -11.69
CA GLU A 60 -6.47 -15.54 -11.91
C GLU A 60 -7.66 -16.38 -12.36
N GLY A 61 -7.48 -17.19 -13.41
CA GLY A 61 -8.50 -18.05 -13.98
C GLY A 61 -9.20 -17.45 -15.19
N VAL A 62 -10.47 -17.06 -15.05
CA VAL A 62 -11.26 -16.53 -16.15
C VAL A 62 -11.76 -15.12 -15.84
N ASP A 63 -12.03 -14.33 -16.87
CA ASP A 63 -12.76 -13.08 -16.77
C ASP A 63 -14.28 -13.36 -16.78
N ALA A 64 -14.94 -13.17 -15.66
CA ALA A 64 -16.37 -13.41 -15.49
C ALA A 64 -17.23 -12.54 -16.42
N ARG A 65 -16.82 -11.30 -16.70
CA ARG A 65 -17.55 -10.40 -17.60
C ARG A 65 -17.49 -10.88 -19.05
N THR A 66 -16.45 -11.62 -19.43
CA THR A 66 -16.33 -12.28 -20.73
C THR A 66 -17.09 -13.60 -20.77
N VAL A 67 -17.02 -14.38 -19.69
CA VAL A 67 -17.59 -15.75 -19.64
C VAL A 67 -19.10 -15.74 -19.42
N LEU A 68 -19.64 -14.89 -18.58
CA LEU A 68 -21.08 -14.86 -18.27
C LEU A 68 -21.97 -14.60 -19.51
N PRO A 69 -21.61 -13.69 -20.44
CA PRO A 69 -22.39 -13.47 -21.68
C PRO A 69 -22.48 -14.67 -22.60
N GLU A 70 -21.61 -15.67 -22.44
CA GLU A 70 -21.73 -16.92 -23.24
C GLU A 70 -23.00 -17.72 -22.94
N GLY A 71 -23.64 -17.47 -21.78
CA GLY A 71 -24.88 -18.13 -21.37
C GLY A 71 -24.72 -19.58 -20.93
N ASN A 72 -23.50 -20.08 -20.81
CA ASN A 72 -23.18 -21.47 -20.44
C ASN A 72 -23.12 -21.68 -18.91
N THR A 73 -23.00 -20.61 -18.11
CA THR A 73 -22.97 -20.69 -16.65
C THR A 73 -24.35 -21.02 -16.10
N THR A 74 -24.47 -22.12 -15.40
CA THR A 74 -25.72 -22.57 -14.74
C THR A 74 -25.79 -22.15 -13.26
N HIS A 75 -24.62 -22.02 -12.60
CA HIS A 75 -24.49 -21.65 -11.21
C HIS A 75 -23.39 -20.60 -11.09
N LEU A 76 -23.70 -19.47 -10.47
CA LEU A 76 -22.75 -18.39 -10.20
C LEU A 76 -22.60 -18.26 -8.67
N ILE A 77 -21.38 -18.37 -8.16
CA ILE A 77 -21.07 -18.17 -6.74
C ILE A 77 -20.27 -16.88 -6.62
N LEU A 78 -20.76 -15.94 -5.83
CA LEU A 78 -20.10 -14.68 -5.50
C LEU A 78 -19.72 -14.67 -4.01
N THR A 79 -18.58 -14.12 -3.66
CA THR A 79 -18.27 -13.79 -2.28
C THR A 79 -17.69 -12.38 -2.18
N GLU A 80 -18.01 -11.69 -1.09
CA GLU A 80 -17.47 -10.36 -0.80
C GLU A 80 -16.27 -10.49 0.13
N ALA A 81 -15.37 -9.54 0.04
CA ALA A 81 -14.22 -9.44 0.95
C ALA A 81 -14.68 -9.15 2.39
N ILE A 82 -13.80 -9.42 3.34
CA ILE A 82 -14.05 -9.26 4.78
C ILE A 82 -13.15 -8.15 5.36
N PRO A 83 -13.63 -7.41 6.37
CA PRO A 83 -14.91 -7.50 7.06
C PRO A 83 -16.09 -7.01 6.20
N LEU A 84 -17.14 -7.82 6.07
CA LEU A 84 -18.29 -7.52 5.21
C LEU A 84 -18.88 -6.12 5.43
N ALA A 85 -18.95 -5.68 6.70
CA ALA A 85 -19.51 -4.36 7.05
C ALA A 85 -18.76 -3.20 6.38
N ASN A 86 -17.45 -3.32 6.19
CA ASN A 86 -16.64 -2.33 5.50
C ASN A 86 -16.98 -2.30 4.01
N HIS A 87 -17.01 -3.47 3.39
CA HIS A 87 -17.23 -3.56 1.93
C HIS A 87 -18.66 -3.22 1.52
N THR A 88 -19.66 -3.55 2.33
CA THR A 88 -21.03 -3.07 2.09
C THR A 88 -21.14 -1.54 2.21
N ARG A 89 -20.29 -0.91 3.02
CA ARG A 89 -20.26 0.54 3.24
C ARG A 89 -19.40 1.28 2.20
N TRP A 90 -18.25 0.70 1.78
CA TRP A 90 -17.23 1.41 1.03
C TRP A 90 -17.00 0.87 -0.39
N SER A 91 -17.41 -0.37 -0.68
CA SER A 91 -17.14 -1.05 -1.96
C SER A 91 -18.40 -1.31 -2.77
N ASP A 92 -19.53 -0.68 -2.42
CA ASP A 92 -20.80 -0.82 -3.14
C ASP A 92 -21.18 -2.29 -3.43
N SER A 93 -20.95 -3.18 -2.46
CA SER A 93 -21.10 -4.64 -2.60
C SER A 93 -22.45 -5.05 -3.22
N GLU A 94 -23.55 -4.35 -2.85
CA GLU A 94 -24.87 -4.61 -3.43
C GLU A 94 -24.92 -4.31 -4.92
N VAL A 95 -24.31 -3.21 -5.36
CA VAL A 95 -24.31 -2.75 -6.76
C VAL A 95 -23.56 -3.77 -7.62
N TYR A 96 -22.38 -4.19 -7.18
CA TYR A 96 -21.56 -5.10 -7.98
C TYR A 96 -22.04 -6.55 -7.93
N ALA A 97 -22.58 -7.00 -6.82
CA ALA A 97 -23.28 -8.29 -6.76
C ALA A 97 -24.49 -8.30 -7.71
N GLN A 98 -25.27 -7.20 -7.79
CA GLN A 98 -26.35 -7.04 -8.74
C GLN A 98 -25.86 -7.00 -10.19
N ALA A 99 -24.71 -6.39 -10.45
CA ALA A 99 -24.11 -6.33 -11.79
C ALA A 99 -23.74 -7.74 -12.30
N PHE A 100 -23.05 -8.55 -11.50
CA PHE A 100 -22.76 -9.95 -11.83
C PHE A 100 -24.03 -10.77 -12.02
N PHE A 101 -25.00 -10.61 -11.12
CA PHE A 101 -26.31 -11.27 -11.26
C PHE A 101 -27.02 -10.88 -12.56
N GLY A 102 -27.08 -9.58 -12.85
CA GLY A 102 -27.75 -9.06 -14.04
C GLY A 102 -27.11 -9.58 -15.33
N LEU A 103 -25.78 -9.61 -15.38
CA LEU A 103 -25.03 -10.13 -16.53
C LEU A 103 -25.29 -11.64 -16.73
N ALA A 104 -25.26 -12.42 -15.64
CA ALA A 104 -25.54 -13.87 -15.71
C ALA A 104 -26.99 -14.15 -16.11
N ALA A 105 -27.96 -13.45 -15.49
CA ALA A 105 -29.38 -13.66 -15.75
C ALA A 105 -29.81 -13.19 -17.14
N ALA A 106 -29.18 -12.16 -17.71
CA ALA A 106 -29.43 -11.73 -19.09
C ALA A 106 -29.02 -12.78 -20.12
N ALA A 107 -27.92 -13.48 -19.88
CA ALA A 107 -27.41 -14.52 -20.77
C ALA A 107 -28.06 -15.89 -20.51
N ASN A 108 -28.34 -16.22 -19.24
CA ASN A 108 -29.04 -17.44 -18.85
C ASN A 108 -30.15 -17.12 -17.85
N PRO A 109 -31.43 -16.96 -18.27
CA PRO A 109 -32.52 -16.64 -17.35
C PRO A 109 -32.84 -17.69 -16.28
N THR A 110 -32.24 -18.88 -16.39
CA THR A 110 -32.42 -19.96 -15.41
C THR A 110 -31.20 -20.14 -14.47
N VAL A 111 -30.24 -19.22 -14.55
CA VAL A 111 -29.05 -19.27 -13.71
C VAL A 111 -29.43 -19.22 -12.23
N LYS A 112 -28.75 -20.02 -11.44
CA LYS A 112 -28.80 -19.98 -9.98
C LYS A 112 -27.61 -19.19 -9.48
N VAL A 113 -27.87 -18.18 -8.69
CA VAL A 113 -26.82 -17.33 -8.12
C VAL A 113 -26.73 -17.56 -6.64
N TYR A 114 -25.53 -17.58 -6.12
CA TYR A 114 -25.26 -17.81 -4.70
C TYR A 114 -24.33 -16.71 -4.19
N ILE A 115 -24.65 -16.17 -3.02
CA ILE A 115 -23.70 -15.42 -2.22
C ILE A 115 -23.10 -16.39 -1.21
N GLN A 116 -21.78 -16.55 -1.21
CA GLN A 116 -21.15 -17.38 -0.20
C GLN A 116 -20.75 -16.55 1.00
N GLU A 117 -21.28 -16.88 2.16
CA GLU A 117 -20.79 -16.42 3.44
C GLU A 117 -19.37 -16.93 3.68
N THR A 118 -18.50 -16.07 4.22
CA THR A 118 -17.15 -16.44 4.62
C THR A 118 -16.95 -16.26 6.13
N TRP A 119 -15.73 -16.36 6.59
CA TRP A 119 -15.34 -16.27 8.02
C TRP A 119 -14.32 -15.14 8.17
N HIS A 120 -14.06 -14.73 9.38
CA HIS A 120 -13.09 -13.72 9.75
C HIS A 120 -11.75 -14.35 10.19
N SER A 121 -10.76 -13.49 10.50
CA SER A 121 -9.51 -13.93 11.10
C SER A 121 -9.76 -14.64 12.44
N LEU A 122 -9.07 -15.73 12.70
CA LEU A 122 -9.09 -16.46 13.98
C LEU A 122 -8.61 -15.58 15.15
N ASN A 123 -7.92 -14.48 14.85
CA ASN A 123 -7.48 -13.51 15.84
C ASN A 123 -8.63 -12.70 16.44
N ASN A 124 -9.83 -12.71 15.85
CA ASN A 124 -10.99 -12.03 16.41
C ASN A 124 -11.31 -12.53 17.83
N GLY A 125 -11.33 -11.60 18.79
CA GLY A 125 -11.61 -11.86 20.21
C GLY A 125 -10.43 -12.40 21.01
N THR A 126 -9.25 -12.49 20.44
CA THR A 126 -8.03 -12.94 21.13
C THR A 126 -7.24 -11.80 21.75
N GLY A 127 -7.47 -10.58 21.28
CA GLY A 127 -6.67 -9.39 21.60
C GLY A 127 -5.51 -9.16 20.64
N GLU A 128 -5.31 -10.06 19.68
CA GLU A 128 -4.38 -9.83 18.56
C GLU A 128 -5.00 -8.86 17.54
N PRO A 129 -4.21 -7.97 16.95
CA PRO A 129 -4.71 -7.02 15.98
C PRO A 129 -5.33 -7.72 14.75
N VAL A 130 -6.50 -7.29 14.33
CA VAL A 130 -7.09 -7.67 13.03
C VAL A 130 -7.28 -6.39 12.24
N ALA A 131 -6.54 -6.26 11.16
CA ALA A 131 -6.54 -5.05 10.34
C ALA A 131 -7.95 -4.72 9.83
N HIS A 132 -8.33 -3.46 9.92
CA HIS A 132 -9.58 -2.92 9.38
C HIS A 132 -10.87 -3.59 9.87
N ASP A 133 -10.86 -4.25 11.02
CA ASP A 133 -12.05 -4.87 11.60
C ASP A 133 -12.49 -4.16 12.88
N GLU A 134 -13.44 -3.21 12.78
CA GLU A 134 -14.05 -2.49 13.91
C GLU A 134 -14.64 -3.42 15.00
N ARG A 135 -14.78 -4.71 14.70
CA ARG A 135 -15.33 -5.72 15.59
C ARG A 135 -14.35 -6.84 15.90
N ALA A 136 -13.05 -6.56 15.77
CA ALA A 136 -11.97 -7.51 16.08
C ALA A 136 -12.05 -8.10 17.50
N ASP A 137 -12.58 -7.34 18.47
CA ASP A 137 -12.77 -7.80 19.85
C ASP A 137 -13.88 -8.85 20.01
N THR A 138 -14.73 -9.05 18.99
CA THR A 138 -15.79 -10.06 19.05
C THR A 138 -15.19 -11.44 18.81
N PRO A 139 -15.32 -12.41 19.75
CA PRO A 139 -14.75 -13.74 19.55
C PRO A 139 -15.17 -14.37 18.22
N TRP A 140 -14.22 -14.95 17.51
CA TRP A 140 -14.37 -15.49 16.15
C TRP A 140 -15.66 -16.30 15.97
N ARG A 141 -15.94 -17.22 16.88
CA ARG A 141 -17.14 -18.06 16.84
C ARG A 141 -18.43 -17.21 16.92
N MET A 142 -18.46 -16.20 17.78
CA MET A 142 -19.62 -15.31 17.94
C MET A 142 -19.79 -14.38 16.74
N ARG A 143 -18.68 -14.02 16.11
CA ARG A 143 -18.66 -13.16 14.93
C ARG A 143 -19.40 -13.78 13.75
N LEU A 144 -19.30 -15.08 13.54
CA LEU A 144 -19.99 -15.80 12.47
C LEU A 144 -21.51 -15.68 12.59
N ASP A 145 -22.07 -15.82 13.81
CA ASP A 145 -23.49 -15.63 14.03
C ASP A 145 -23.92 -14.15 13.89
N ALA A 146 -23.07 -13.24 14.33
CA ALA A 146 -23.39 -11.81 14.35
C ALA A 146 -23.34 -11.16 12.96
N ASP A 147 -22.61 -11.72 12.00
CA ASP A 147 -22.48 -11.18 10.65
C ASP A 147 -23.41 -11.87 9.64
N LEU A 148 -24.01 -13.00 9.98
CA LEU A 148 -24.99 -13.68 9.12
C LEU A 148 -26.11 -12.74 8.61
N PRO A 149 -26.72 -11.85 9.43
CA PRO A 149 -27.74 -10.93 8.94
C PRO A 149 -27.25 -9.97 7.85
N ALA A 150 -25.97 -9.60 7.85
CA ALA A 150 -25.38 -8.76 6.81
C ALA A 150 -25.23 -9.53 5.47
N TRP A 151 -24.81 -10.79 5.52
CA TRP A 151 -24.79 -11.66 4.34
C TRP A 151 -26.19 -11.90 3.78
N GLU A 152 -27.19 -12.13 4.62
CA GLU A 152 -28.60 -12.26 4.22
C GLU A 152 -29.16 -10.95 3.63
N ALA A 153 -28.74 -9.80 4.17
CA ALA A 153 -29.09 -8.50 3.62
C ALA A 153 -28.54 -8.32 2.20
N LEU A 154 -27.31 -8.75 1.93
CA LEU A 154 -26.70 -8.72 0.60
C LEU A 154 -27.49 -9.61 -0.38
N VAL A 155 -27.84 -10.85 0.00
CA VAL A 155 -28.73 -11.73 -0.78
C VAL A 155 -30.05 -11.04 -1.09
N THR A 156 -30.65 -10.40 -0.10
CA THR A 156 -31.93 -9.68 -0.24
C THR A 156 -31.81 -8.49 -1.19
N ALA A 157 -30.72 -7.73 -1.10
CA ALA A 157 -30.47 -6.58 -1.97
C ALA A 157 -30.32 -7.01 -3.42
N VAL A 158 -29.52 -8.05 -3.68
CA VAL A 158 -29.36 -8.60 -5.02
C VAL A 158 -30.68 -9.12 -5.58
N SER A 159 -31.52 -9.73 -4.75
CA SER A 159 -32.86 -10.22 -5.14
C SER A 159 -33.79 -9.10 -5.62
N ARG A 160 -33.63 -7.87 -5.13
CA ARG A 160 -34.44 -6.70 -5.59
C ARG A 160 -34.16 -6.31 -7.03
N GLY A 161 -32.97 -6.59 -7.54
CA GLY A 161 -32.59 -6.36 -8.95
C GLY A 161 -33.13 -7.41 -9.92
N ARG A 162 -33.89 -8.38 -9.47
CA ARG A 162 -34.39 -9.52 -10.24
C ARG A 162 -35.40 -9.07 -11.29
N THR A 163 -35.09 -9.33 -12.57
CA THR A 163 -35.98 -9.04 -13.71
C THR A 163 -36.73 -10.28 -14.20
N SER A 164 -36.43 -11.47 -13.68
CA SER A 164 -37.01 -12.76 -14.05
C SER A 164 -37.35 -13.60 -12.82
N ASP A 165 -38.53 -14.23 -12.82
CA ASP A 165 -38.94 -15.16 -11.78
C ASP A 165 -38.23 -16.53 -11.83
N SER A 166 -37.47 -16.80 -12.89
CA SER A 166 -36.76 -18.07 -13.07
C SER A 166 -35.35 -18.11 -12.49
N ALA A 167 -34.66 -16.96 -12.36
CA ALA A 167 -33.36 -16.89 -11.71
C ALA A 167 -33.54 -16.89 -10.17
N SER A 168 -32.78 -17.73 -9.45
CA SER A 168 -32.80 -17.78 -7.99
C SER A 168 -31.51 -17.22 -7.39
N ILE A 169 -31.62 -16.66 -6.18
CA ILE A 169 -30.47 -16.18 -5.41
C ILE A 169 -30.60 -16.78 -4.02
N GLU A 170 -29.54 -17.45 -3.56
CA GLU A 170 -29.50 -18.16 -2.29
C GLU A 170 -28.15 -17.90 -1.58
N LEU A 171 -28.08 -18.16 -0.27
CA LEU A 171 -26.81 -18.11 0.49
C LEU A 171 -26.18 -19.51 0.52
N ILE A 172 -24.85 -19.57 0.33
CA ILE A 172 -24.04 -20.72 0.75
C ILE A 172 -23.56 -20.44 2.17
N PRO A 173 -24.06 -21.14 3.21
CA PRO A 173 -23.82 -20.83 4.61
C PRO A 173 -22.48 -21.41 5.09
N ALA A 174 -21.36 -20.99 4.48
CA ALA A 174 -20.04 -21.58 4.80
C ALA A 174 -19.55 -21.08 6.17
N GLY A 175 -19.80 -19.82 6.54
CA GLY A 175 -19.52 -19.32 7.89
C GLY A 175 -20.30 -20.04 8.95
N GLN A 176 -21.60 -20.28 8.74
CA GLN A 176 -22.43 -21.07 9.67
C GLN A 176 -22.00 -22.54 9.76
N ALA A 177 -21.49 -23.09 8.67
CA ALA A 177 -20.92 -24.44 8.69
C ALA A 177 -19.63 -24.50 9.51
N MET A 178 -18.77 -23.48 9.39
CA MET A 178 -17.57 -23.29 10.23
C MET A 178 -17.95 -23.13 11.72
N ALA A 179 -18.95 -22.31 12.01
CA ALA A 179 -19.48 -22.12 13.37
C ALA A 179 -19.92 -23.45 13.98
N ARG A 180 -20.68 -24.22 13.21
CA ARG A 180 -21.12 -25.54 13.64
C ARG A 180 -19.98 -26.52 13.85
N LEU A 181 -18.99 -26.53 12.95
CA LEU A 181 -17.82 -27.40 13.08
C LEU A 181 -17.02 -27.04 14.33
N HIS A 182 -16.79 -25.75 14.60
CA HIS A 182 -16.18 -25.28 15.84
C HIS A 182 -16.90 -25.82 17.07
N ASP A 183 -18.24 -25.71 17.12
CA ASP A 183 -19.04 -26.18 18.26
C ASP A 183 -18.99 -27.72 18.43
N GLU A 184 -18.91 -28.48 17.32
CA GLU A 184 -18.72 -29.95 17.34
C GLU A 184 -17.33 -30.32 17.83
N ILE A 185 -16.28 -29.56 17.45
CA ILE A 185 -14.90 -29.75 17.93
C ILE A 185 -14.82 -29.43 19.43
N ALA A 186 -15.35 -28.28 19.86
CA ALA A 186 -15.36 -27.87 21.27
C ALA A 186 -16.12 -28.86 22.16
N ALA A 187 -17.07 -29.58 21.60
CA ALA A 187 -17.81 -30.65 22.27
C ALA A 187 -17.15 -32.05 22.14
N GLU A 188 -15.92 -32.12 21.64
CA GLU A 188 -15.14 -33.36 21.43
C GLU A 188 -15.86 -34.43 20.56
N ARG A 189 -16.68 -33.95 19.59
CA ARG A 189 -17.46 -34.83 18.70
C ARG A 189 -16.82 -35.10 17.35
N ILE A 190 -15.68 -34.50 17.07
CA ILE A 190 -14.92 -34.66 15.82
C ILE A 190 -13.60 -35.38 16.13
N PRO A 191 -13.49 -36.69 15.91
CA PRO A 191 -12.25 -37.42 16.12
C PRO A 191 -11.12 -36.85 15.26
N GLY A 192 -9.97 -36.62 15.89
CA GLY A 192 -8.77 -36.13 15.19
C GLY A 192 -8.66 -34.61 15.02
N LEU A 193 -9.68 -33.81 15.42
CA LEU A 193 -9.62 -32.37 15.51
C LEU A 193 -9.80 -31.90 16.96
N ASN A 194 -8.87 -31.07 17.41
CA ASN A 194 -8.89 -30.49 18.77
C ASN A 194 -9.21 -29.01 18.77
N ASP A 195 -8.97 -28.34 17.65
CA ASP A 195 -9.26 -26.92 17.47
C ASP A 195 -9.66 -26.65 16.02
N ILE A 196 -10.34 -25.53 15.76
CA ILE A 196 -10.77 -25.10 14.43
C ILE A 196 -9.59 -24.61 13.59
N ASP A 197 -8.53 -24.13 14.23
CA ASP A 197 -7.30 -23.65 13.58
C ASP A 197 -6.63 -24.73 12.71
N ALA A 198 -6.86 -26.00 13.00
CA ALA A 198 -6.41 -27.12 12.18
C ALA A 198 -6.93 -27.10 10.73
N LEU A 199 -7.95 -26.28 10.42
CA LEU A 199 -8.46 -26.09 9.07
C LEU A 199 -7.81 -24.91 8.33
N PHE A 200 -6.90 -24.19 8.98
CA PHE A 200 -6.32 -22.98 8.46
C PHE A 200 -4.81 -23.12 8.21
N SER A 201 -4.31 -22.42 7.22
CA SER A 201 -2.87 -22.29 6.93
C SER A 201 -2.25 -21.08 7.62
N ASP A 202 -3.07 -20.07 7.91
CA ASP A 202 -2.79 -18.89 8.71
C ASP A 202 -4.04 -18.51 9.51
N ASP A 203 -4.16 -17.28 9.95
CA ASP A 203 -5.30 -16.84 10.78
C ASP A 203 -6.62 -16.69 10.00
N VAL A 204 -6.60 -16.73 8.65
CA VAL A 204 -7.81 -16.52 7.83
C VAL A 204 -7.92 -17.45 6.62
N HIS A 205 -6.80 -17.86 6.03
CA HIS A 205 -6.80 -18.73 4.84
C HIS A 205 -6.87 -20.21 5.20
N LEU A 206 -7.68 -20.93 4.47
CA LEU A 206 -7.83 -22.37 4.67
C LEU A 206 -6.62 -23.15 4.12
N ASN A 207 -6.30 -24.25 4.78
CA ASN A 207 -5.48 -25.32 4.22
C ASN A 207 -6.37 -26.32 3.43
N ASP A 208 -5.78 -27.40 2.92
CA ASP A 208 -6.51 -28.38 2.12
C ASP A 208 -7.68 -29.02 2.89
N LEU A 209 -7.53 -29.26 4.19
CA LEU A 209 -8.60 -29.79 5.04
C LEU A 209 -9.78 -28.81 5.14
N GLY A 210 -9.52 -27.53 5.32
CA GLY A 210 -10.53 -26.50 5.36
C GLY A 210 -11.24 -26.34 4.03
N HIS A 211 -10.50 -26.32 2.92
CA HIS A 211 -11.08 -26.28 1.58
C HIS A 211 -11.93 -27.53 1.28
N TYR A 212 -11.50 -28.70 1.73
CA TYR A 212 -12.31 -29.91 1.64
C TYR A 212 -13.67 -29.75 2.34
N PHE A 213 -13.66 -29.24 3.58
CA PHE A 213 -14.90 -29.02 4.33
C PHE A 213 -15.83 -28.02 3.63
N VAL A 214 -15.32 -26.87 3.15
CA VAL A 214 -16.12 -25.87 2.43
C VAL A 214 -16.65 -26.43 1.10
N ALA A 215 -15.87 -27.21 0.38
CA ALA A 215 -16.34 -27.88 -0.85
C ALA A 215 -17.53 -28.81 -0.58
N MET A 216 -17.59 -29.48 0.60
CA MET A 216 -18.77 -30.26 0.99
C MET A 216 -20.01 -29.39 1.26
N VAL A 217 -19.82 -28.20 1.83
CA VAL A 217 -20.90 -27.23 2.04
C VAL A 217 -21.42 -26.70 0.70
N GLN A 218 -20.53 -26.31 -0.18
CA GLN A 218 -20.87 -25.87 -1.54
C GLN A 218 -21.60 -26.97 -2.31
N TYR A 219 -21.06 -28.18 -2.34
CA TYR A 219 -21.69 -29.33 -2.99
C TYR A 219 -23.12 -29.55 -2.46
N ALA A 220 -23.28 -29.59 -1.16
CA ALA A 220 -24.58 -29.80 -0.52
C ALA A 220 -25.60 -28.71 -0.88
N THR A 221 -25.14 -27.45 -0.93
CA THR A 221 -26.03 -26.31 -1.28
C THR A 221 -26.41 -26.32 -2.75
N LEU A 222 -25.42 -26.52 -3.65
CA LEU A 222 -25.67 -26.48 -5.10
C LEU A 222 -26.54 -27.61 -5.59
N THR A 223 -26.34 -28.83 -5.02
CA THR A 223 -27.01 -30.04 -5.50
C THR A 223 -28.24 -30.43 -4.68
N GLY A 224 -28.40 -29.92 -3.46
CA GLY A 224 -29.41 -30.35 -2.49
C GLY A 224 -29.21 -31.82 -2.06
N THR A 225 -28.02 -32.38 -2.23
CA THR A 225 -27.69 -33.79 -1.94
C THR A 225 -26.72 -33.90 -0.78
N ASP A 226 -26.91 -34.93 0.05
CA ASP A 226 -26.01 -35.23 1.16
C ASP A 226 -24.61 -35.57 0.65
N PRO A 227 -23.54 -34.87 1.07
CA PRO A 227 -22.18 -35.15 0.64
C PRO A 227 -21.58 -36.43 1.27
N GLN A 228 -22.26 -37.07 2.20
CA GLN A 228 -21.74 -38.29 2.82
C GLN A 228 -21.50 -39.37 1.77
N GLY A 229 -20.29 -39.92 1.80
CA GLY A 229 -19.83 -40.95 0.86
C GLY A 229 -19.10 -40.43 -0.37
N LEU A 230 -18.91 -39.12 -0.48
CA LEU A 230 -18.00 -38.57 -1.47
C LEU A 230 -16.55 -38.97 -1.14
N PRO A 231 -15.65 -39.02 -2.16
CA PRO A 231 -14.25 -39.37 -1.94
C PRO A 231 -13.59 -38.45 -0.89
N THR A 232 -12.60 -38.97 -0.21
CA THR A 232 -11.78 -38.24 0.74
C THR A 232 -10.57 -37.60 0.07
N THR A 233 -10.11 -38.14 -1.05
CA THR A 233 -8.96 -37.70 -1.80
C THR A 233 -9.43 -37.03 -3.09
N PHE A 234 -9.05 -35.77 -3.27
CA PHE A 234 -9.23 -34.99 -4.49
C PHE A 234 -7.86 -34.66 -5.09
N SER A 235 -7.83 -34.22 -6.33
CA SER A 235 -6.61 -33.81 -7.01
C SER A 235 -6.83 -32.49 -7.75
N ASP A 236 -5.74 -31.75 -7.94
CA ASP A 236 -5.74 -30.56 -8.76
C ASP A 236 -5.88 -30.88 -10.26
N GLN A 237 -5.96 -29.89 -11.10
CA GLN A 237 -6.11 -30.02 -12.55
C GLN A 237 -4.93 -30.72 -13.23
N TRP A 238 -3.79 -30.88 -12.56
CA TRP A 238 -2.60 -31.58 -13.04
C TRP A 238 -2.50 -33.01 -12.49
N GLY A 239 -3.44 -33.41 -11.61
CA GLY A 239 -3.49 -34.73 -11.00
C GLY A 239 -2.65 -34.89 -9.73
N ASN A 240 -2.14 -33.79 -9.14
CA ASN A 240 -1.50 -33.86 -7.84
C ASN A 240 -2.58 -33.96 -6.75
N PRO A 241 -2.45 -34.92 -5.82
CA PRO A 241 -3.42 -35.06 -4.73
C PRO A 241 -3.29 -33.91 -3.75
N PHE A 242 -4.43 -33.41 -3.27
CA PHE A 242 -4.51 -32.57 -2.09
C PHE A 242 -4.30 -33.40 -0.82
N ASP A 243 -3.89 -32.76 0.27
CA ASP A 243 -3.83 -33.39 1.57
C ASP A 243 -5.23 -33.84 2.00
N ALA A 244 -5.42 -35.16 2.07
CA ALA A 244 -6.72 -35.74 2.31
C ALA A 244 -6.99 -35.92 3.80
N PRO A 245 -8.22 -35.66 4.29
CA PRO A 245 -8.61 -36.07 5.61
C PRO A 245 -8.65 -37.61 5.72
N GLU A 246 -8.28 -38.10 6.90
CA GLU A 246 -8.49 -39.53 7.21
C GLU A 246 -9.97 -39.90 6.99
N PRO A 247 -10.28 -41.11 6.51
CA PRO A 247 -11.65 -41.49 6.13
C PRO A 247 -12.70 -41.31 7.23
N GLU A 248 -12.33 -41.42 8.49
CA GLU A 248 -13.23 -41.18 9.62
C GLU A 248 -13.50 -39.70 9.79
N LEU A 249 -12.47 -38.85 9.75
CA LEU A 249 -12.60 -37.42 9.81
C LEU A 249 -13.43 -36.87 8.63
N ALA A 250 -13.15 -37.34 7.40
CA ALA A 250 -13.92 -36.95 6.21
C ALA A 250 -15.43 -37.19 6.38
N ARG A 251 -15.81 -38.36 6.92
CA ARG A 251 -17.24 -38.63 7.20
C ARG A 251 -17.85 -37.70 8.22
N HIS A 252 -17.09 -37.25 9.22
CA HIS A 252 -17.55 -36.28 10.18
C HIS A 252 -17.74 -34.89 9.54
N LEU A 253 -16.76 -34.42 8.74
CA LEU A 253 -16.82 -33.17 8.01
C LEU A 253 -18.00 -33.15 7.04
N GLN A 254 -18.18 -34.19 6.22
CA GLN A 254 -19.33 -34.32 5.33
C GLN A 254 -20.66 -34.24 6.08
N ARG A 255 -20.77 -34.94 7.22
CA ARG A 255 -21.99 -34.91 8.08
C ARG A 255 -22.25 -33.50 8.64
N VAL A 256 -21.23 -32.80 9.10
CA VAL A 256 -21.36 -31.43 9.66
C VAL A 256 -21.77 -30.46 8.56
N ALA A 257 -21.15 -30.54 7.38
CA ALA A 257 -21.50 -29.72 6.23
C ALA A 257 -22.97 -29.88 5.84
N TRP A 258 -23.43 -31.15 5.67
CA TRP A 258 -24.85 -31.41 5.39
C TRP A 258 -25.79 -30.87 6.45
N ALA A 259 -25.47 -31.11 7.74
CA ALA A 259 -26.29 -30.64 8.85
C ALA A 259 -26.36 -29.10 8.93
N ALA A 260 -25.28 -28.39 8.59
CA ALA A 260 -25.26 -26.93 8.54
C ALA A 260 -26.17 -26.40 7.42
N VAL A 261 -26.04 -26.93 6.20
CA VAL A 261 -26.87 -26.54 5.05
C VAL A 261 -28.35 -26.81 5.34
N ARG A 262 -28.69 -27.98 5.89
CA ARG A 262 -30.07 -28.33 6.23
C ARG A 262 -30.67 -27.44 7.33
N ALA A 263 -29.86 -27.08 8.34
CA ALA A 263 -30.28 -26.19 9.40
C ALA A 263 -30.59 -24.80 8.85
N TYR A 264 -29.75 -24.28 8.00
CA TYR A 264 -29.95 -22.98 7.36
C TYR A 264 -31.18 -22.94 6.47
N GLN A 265 -31.43 -23.98 5.68
CA GLN A 265 -32.60 -24.11 4.79
C GLN A 265 -33.92 -24.40 5.54
N GLY A 266 -33.97 -24.38 6.87
CA GLY A 266 -35.16 -24.61 7.66
C GLY A 266 -35.56 -26.10 7.78
N GLY A 267 -34.63 -27.01 7.52
CA GLY A 267 -34.82 -28.43 7.86
C GLY A 267 -34.84 -28.66 9.36
N ALA A 268 -35.51 -29.78 9.84
CA ALA A 268 -35.61 -30.08 11.25
C ALA A 268 -34.23 -30.11 11.93
N VAL A 269 -33.97 -29.17 12.81
CA VAL A 269 -32.76 -29.07 13.60
C VAL A 269 -32.77 -30.17 14.64
N VAL A 270 -31.75 -31.06 14.61
CA VAL A 270 -31.44 -31.86 15.81
C VAL A 270 -30.79 -30.88 16.81
N PRO A 271 -31.43 -30.59 17.98
CA PRO A 271 -30.89 -29.63 18.91
C PRO A 271 -29.53 -30.06 19.41
N VAL A 272 -28.51 -29.20 19.27
CA VAL A 272 -27.26 -29.33 20.03
C VAL A 272 -27.58 -28.95 21.48
N PRO A 273 -27.35 -29.79 22.50
CA PRO A 273 -27.49 -29.39 23.88
C PRO A 273 -26.52 -28.24 24.20
N PRO A 274 -26.93 -27.23 25.00
CA PRO A 274 -26.06 -26.14 25.39
C PRO A 274 -24.84 -26.66 26.15
N PRO A 275 -23.66 -26.03 25.98
CA PRO A 275 -22.46 -26.41 26.71
C PRO A 275 -22.71 -26.28 28.23
N PRO A 276 -22.15 -27.15 29.07
CA PRO A 276 -22.26 -27.03 30.51
C PRO A 276 -21.63 -25.72 30.98
N PRO A 277 -22.23 -25.02 31.96
CA PRO A 277 -21.71 -23.76 32.44
C PRO A 277 -20.30 -23.97 33.02
N THR A 278 -19.34 -23.19 32.54
CA THR A 278 -17.97 -23.13 33.06
C THR A 278 -18.06 -22.69 34.52
N GLN A 279 -17.67 -23.55 35.45
CA GLN A 279 -17.57 -23.22 36.87
C GLN A 279 -16.47 -22.19 37.09
N ALA A 280 -16.85 -20.94 37.34
CA ALA A 280 -15.94 -19.94 37.86
C ALA A 280 -15.49 -20.36 39.27
N SER A 281 -14.22 -20.64 39.45
CA SER A 281 -13.64 -20.80 40.78
C SER A 281 -13.58 -19.45 41.46
N ALA A 282 -14.46 -19.26 42.43
CA ALA A 282 -14.40 -18.15 43.34
C ALA A 282 -13.31 -18.41 44.38
N THR A 283 -12.38 -17.49 44.56
CA THR A 283 -11.80 -17.19 45.88
C THR A 283 -11.47 -15.70 45.96
N GLU A 284 -12.16 -15.09 46.92
CA GLU A 284 -12.01 -13.74 47.43
C GLU A 284 -10.59 -13.45 47.92
N GLN A 285 -10.12 -12.22 47.81
CA GLN A 285 -9.97 -11.36 49.00
C GLN A 285 -9.55 -9.95 48.57
N THR A 286 -10.36 -9.01 48.97
CA THR A 286 -10.13 -7.56 48.95
C THR A 286 -9.01 -7.10 49.88
N ALA A 287 -8.14 -6.21 49.42
CA ALA A 287 -7.41 -5.21 50.24
C ALA A 287 -6.94 -4.03 49.33
N PRO A 288 -6.66 -2.85 49.89
CA PRO A 288 -7.18 -1.59 49.38
C PRO A 288 -6.26 -0.87 48.36
N ILE A 289 -6.94 0.00 47.62
CA ILE A 289 -6.47 0.88 46.56
C ILE A 289 -5.44 1.88 47.08
N ALA A 290 -4.29 1.94 46.42
CA ALA A 290 -3.37 3.08 46.46
C ALA A 290 -3.27 3.67 45.02
N PRO A 291 -3.07 5.00 44.89
CA PRO A 291 -3.44 5.71 43.65
C PRO A 291 -2.37 5.66 42.57
N ASN A 292 -2.89 5.55 41.35
CA ASN A 292 -2.37 5.96 40.05
C ASN A 292 -0.88 5.80 39.73
N ALA A 293 -0.59 4.73 39.04
CA ALA A 293 0.45 4.73 38.01
C ALA A 293 -0.25 4.78 36.64
N PRO A 294 0.32 5.45 35.62
CA PRO A 294 -0.24 5.43 34.27
C PRO A 294 -0.28 4.01 33.72
N PRO A 295 -1.25 3.68 32.86
CA PRO A 295 -1.32 2.36 32.25
C PRO A 295 -0.02 2.08 31.48
N PRO A 296 0.46 0.84 31.48
CA PRO A 296 1.57 0.44 30.62
C PRO A 296 1.16 0.65 29.16
N ALA A 297 2.08 1.20 28.36
CA ALA A 297 1.94 1.28 26.93
C ALA A 297 1.57 -0.11 26.35
N PRO A 298 0.70 -0.17 25.33
CA PRO A 298 0.40 -1.44 24.67
C PRO A 298 1.70 -2.11 24.21
N ALA A 299 1.79 -3.40 24.42
CA ALA A 299 2.92 -4.18 23.95
C ALA A 299 3.01 -4.02 22.43
N LEU A 300 4.22 -3.75 21.94
CA LEU A 300 4.50 -3.69 20.49
C LEU A 300 4.05 -4.99 19.83
N PRO A 301 3.46 -4.93 18.64
CA PRO A 301 3.28 -6.11 17.83
C PRO A 301 4.63 -6.78 17.59
N ASP A 302 4.65 -8.08 17.68
CA ASP A 302 5.82 -8.93 17.42
C ASP A 302 6.36 -8.57 16.01
N PRO A 303 7.63 -8.19 15.85
CA PRO A 303 8.20 -7.91 14.54
C PRO A 303 8.17 -9.12 13.59
N SER A 304 7.74 -10.29 14.05
CA SER A 304 7.47 -11.46 13.20
C SER A 304 6.18 -11.34 12.37
N ALA A 305 5.31 -10.36 12.68
CA ALA A 305 4.11 -10.08 11.90
C ALA A 305 4.36 -9.13 10.70
N ALA A 306 5.61 -8.81 10.38
CA ALA A 306 5.96 -8.20 9.10
C ALA A 306 5.76 -9.25 7.99
N GLY A 307 4.50 -9.58 7.74
CA GLY A 307 4.08 -10.12 6.46
C GLY A 307 4.61 -9.19 5.37
N SER A 308 5.06 -9.77 4.29
CA SER A 308 5.61 -9.14 3.08
C SER A 308 5.45 -7.62 3.08
N LEU A 309 6.56 -6.90 3.27
CA LEU A 309 6.57 -5.45 3.05
C LEU A 309 5.80 -5.19 1.75
N PRO A 310 4.75 -4.35 1.76
CA PRO A 310 4.12 -3.96 0.53
C PRO A 310 5.23 -3.50 -0.41
N SER A 311 5.20 -3.96 -1.65
CA SER A 311 6.07 -3.35 -2.66
C SER A 311 5.72 -1.87 -2.67
N VAL A 312 6.71 -1.00 -2.80
CA VAL A 312 6.51 0.46 -2.92
C VAL A 312 5.53 0.83 -4.06
N ALA A 313 5.12 -0.13 -4.88
CA ALA A 313 4.02 -0.05 -5.83
C ALA A 313 2.62 0.09 -5.18
N ASP A 314 2.44 -0.26 -3.90
CA ASP A 314 1.16 -0.12 -3.21
C ASP A 314 0.97 1.24 -2.51
N GLU A 315 2.05 2.04 -2.38
CA GLU A 315 1.95 3.38 -1.76
C GLU A 315 1.19 4.42 -2.59
N SER A 316 0.82 4.10 -3.80
CA SER A 316 0.24 5.09 -4.72
C SER A 316 -1.26 4.89 -4.99
N ASP A 317 -1.95 4.04 -4.25
CA ASP A 317 -3.42 4.07 -4.20
C ASP A 317 -3.94 5.27 -3.39
N ALA A 318 -3.18 6.39 -3.43
CA ALA A 318 -3.67 7.68 -3.01
C ALA A 318 -4.88 8.06 -3.88
N MET A 319 -6.02 7.42 -3.63
CA MET A 319 -7.28 8.07 -3.90
C MET A 319 -7.23 9.38 -3.14
N VAL A 320 -7.07 10.49 -3.85
CA VAL A 320 -7.52 11.78 -3.32
C VAL A 320 -8.93 11.50 -2.82
N PRO A 321 -9.21 11.59 -1.52
CA PRO A 321 -10.57 11.41 -1.04
C PRO A 321 -11.44 12.34 -1.87
N ASP A 322 -12.57 11.85 -2.38
CA ASP A 322 -13.55 12.69 -3.06
C ASP A 322 -14.11 13.66 -2.03
N ASN A 323 -13.36 14.76 -1.81
CA ASN A 323 -13.65 15.83 -0.85
C ASN A 323 -14.86 16.68 -1.25
N ARG A 324 -15.75 16.15 -2.10
CA ARG A 324 -16.95 16.85 -2.53
C ARG A 324 -17.99 17.05 -1.42
N ALA A 325 -17.81 16.45 -0.25
CA ALA A 325 -18.86 16.40 0.77
C ALA A 325 -18.70 17.35 1.97
N ALA A 326 -17.58 18.06 2.16
CA ALA A 326 -17.32 18.74 3.43
C ALA A 326 -16.95 20.22 3.36
N ALA A 327 -16.77 20.82 2.19
CA ALA A 327 -16.59 22.27 2.13
C ALA A 327 -17.95 22.99 1.96
N PRO A 328 -18.24 24.07 2.72
CA PRO A 328 -19.35 24.93 2.35
C PRO A 328 -19.10 25.41 0.93
N GLU A 329 -20.08 25.21 0.07
CA GLU A 329 -20.08 25.58 -1.34
C GLU A 329 -19.85 27.10 -1.50
N GLN A 330 -18.60 27.53 -1.40
CA GLN A 330 -18.19 28.82 -1.92
C GLN A 330 -18.09 28.62 -3.42
N ALA A 331 -19.02 29.23 -4.16
CA ALA A 331 -19.02 29.20 -5.61
C ALA A 331 -17.60 29.51 -6.11
N ALA A 332 -16.99 28.54 -6.80
CA ALA A 332 -15.69 28.74 -7.41
C ALA A 332 -15.76 29.99 -8.29
N PRO A 333 -14.82 30.94 -8.17
CA PRO A 333 -14.81 32.09 -9.03
C PRO A 333 -14.76 31.61 -10.49
N ASN A 334 -15.43 32.33 -11.38
CA ASN A 334 -15.50 32.00 -12.80
C ASN A 334 -14.13 32.31 -13.45
N LEU A 335 -13.14 31.38 -13.28
CA LEU A 335 -11.72 31.54 -13.63
C LEU A 335 -11.44 31.32 -15.14
N VAL A 336 -12.43 31.50 -16.03
CA VAL A 336 -12.26 31.45 -17.50
C VAL A 336 -11.46 32.66 -18.03
N ALA A 337 -11.05 33.58 -17.19
CA ALA A 337 -10.17 34.71 -17.54
C ALA A 337 -8.73 34.24 -17.76
N PRO A 338 -7.89 34.99 -18.49
CA PRO A 338 -6.47 34.68 -18.60
C PRO A 338 -5.85 34.50 -17.22
N PHE A 339 -5.10 33.40 -17.03
CA PHE A 339 -4.44 33.08 -15.77
C PHE A 339 -3.50 34.24 -15.37
N GLN A 340 -3.81 34.88 -14.27
CA GLN A 340 -2.98 35.92 -13.69
C GLN A 340 -2.68 35.57 -12.24
N ILE A 341 -1.39 35.47 -11.94
CA ILE A 341 -0.93 35.31 -10.55
C ILE A 341 -1.12 36.64 -9.85
N ILE A 342 -2.06 36.72 -8.92
CA ILE A 342 -2.34 37.93 -8.14
C ILE A 342 -1.90 37.64 -6.70
N ALA A 343 -0.77 38.24 -6.29
CA ALA A 343 -0.36 38.18 -4.91
C ALA A 343 -1.41 38.87 -4.01
N PRO A 344 -1.77 38.30 -2.85
CA PRO A 344 -2.54 39.00 -1.83
C PRO A 344 -1.84 40.31 -1.44
N ALA A 345 -2.62 41.38 -1.22
CA ALA A 345 -2.07 42.70 -0.94
C ALA A 345 -1.23 42.76 0.36
N ASP A 346 -1.40 41.79 1.25
CA ASP A 346 -0.74 41.62 2.53
C ASP A 346 0.20 40.40 2.57
N ALA A 347 0.53 39.79 1.43
CA ALA A 347 1.45 38.66 1.36
C ALA A 347 2.84 39.05 1.91
N ARG A 348 3.44 38.16 2.71
CA ARG A 348 4.88 38.26 3.02
C ARG A 348 5.68 38.05 1.73
N PRO A 349 6.89 38.62 1.61
CA PRO A 349 7.76 38.24 0.50
C PRO A 349 8.04 36.75 0.51
N GLY A 350 7.73 36.06 -0.58
CA GLY A 350 8.10 34.68 -0.76
C GLY A 350 9.59 34.54 -1.12
N THR A 351 10.16 33.39 -0.83
CA THR A 351 11.54 33.03 -1.19
C THR A 351 11.60 32.18 -2.44
N THR A 352 12.79 31.80 -2.84
CA THR A 352 13.08 30.81 -3.88
C THR A 352 13.73 29.57 -3.30
N ASP A 353 13.63 29.38 -1.99
CA ASP A 353 14.21 28.22 -1.32
C ASP A 353 13.53 26.94 -1.82
N LEU A 354 14.37 25.96 -2.20
CA LEU A 354 13.94 24.72 -2.85
C LEU A 354 14.37 23.52 -2.04
N GLY A 355 13.39 22.66 -1.70
CA GLY A 355 13.62 21.37 -1.08
C GLY A 355 13.34 20.20 -2.02
N LEU A 356 13.88 19.05 -1.68
CA LEU A 356 13.55 17.77 -2.30
C LEU A 356 13.15 16.75 -1.25
N GLY A 357 12.00 16.08 -1.44
CA GLY A 357 11.70 14.81 -0.81
C GLY A 357 12.57 13.73 -1.42
N LEU A 358 13.27 12.95 -0.59
CA LEU A 358 14.10 11.85 -1.08
C LEU A 358 13.26 10.59 -1.26
N ALA A 359 13.34 9.98 -2.43
CA ALA A 359 12.59 8.77 -2.75
C ALA A 359 12.97 7.57 -1.86
N ALA A 360 12.04 6.66 -1.62
CA ALA A 360 12.21 5.48 -0.79
C ALA A 360 13.39 4.59 -1.24
N ILE A 361 14.01 3.92 -0.27
CA ILE A 361 15.13 3.02 -0.51
C ILE A 361 14.62 1.63 -0.88
N ALA A 362 14.89 1.20 -2.12
CA ALA A 362 14.54 -0.13 -2.61
C ALA A 362 15.55 -0.62 -3.67
N ASP A 363 15.53 -1.91 -3.98
CA ASP A 363 16.40 -2.50 -5.00
C ASP A 363 16.05 -2.06 -6.44
N TRP A 364 14.88 -1.46 -6.66
CA TRP A 364 14.42 -0.84 -7.91
C TRP A 364 14.52 0.70 -7.89
N SER A 365 14.95 1.31 -6.78
CA SER A 365 15.07 2.76 -6.66
C SER A 365 16.12 3.31 -7.63
N THR A 366 15.72 4.23 -8.52
CA THR A 366 16.59 4.80 -9.56
C THR A 366 17.50 5.92 -9.06
N GLN A 367 17.31 6.39 -7.82
CA GLN A 367 18.20 7.38 -7.18
C GLN A 367 19.59 6.80 -6.85
N VAL A 368 19.68 5.51 -6.50
CA VAL A 368 20.93 4.81 -6.16
C VAL A 368 21.85 5.66 -5.28
N PRO A 369 21.44 6.05 -4.08
CA PRO A 369 22.11 7.10 -3.30
C PRO A 369 23.40 6.64 -2.62
N PHE A 370 23.59 5.32 -2.46
CA PHE A 370 24.74 4.74 -1.79
C PHE A 370 25.72 4.08 -2.76
N LEU A 371 27.03 4.24 -2.52
CA LEU A 371 28.07 3.53 -3.27
C LEU A 371 28.01 2.01 -3.06
N ASN A 372 27.64 1.58 -1.85
CA ASN A 372 27.43 0.17 -1.54
C ASN A 372 25.97 -0.22 -1.80
N LEU A 373 25.71 -0.92 -2.87
CA LEU A 373 24.37 -1.32 -3.31
C LEU A 373 23.68 -2.31 -2.34
N MET A 374 24.39 -2.91 -1.39
CA MET A 374 23.72 -3.69 -0.34
C MET A 374 22.84 -2.84 0.54
N LYS A 375 23.09 -1.52 0.64
CA LYS A 375 22.24 -0.60 1.42
C LYS A 375 20.86 -0.36 0.80
N THR A 376 20.71 -0.65 -0.49
CA THR A 376 19.42 -0.60 -1.21
C THR A 376 18.92 -1.98 -1.59
N SER A 377 19.55 -3.06 -1.12
CA SER A 377 19.17 -4.41 -1.51
C SER A 377 17.82 -4.81 -0.89
N ARG A 378 17.08 -5.66 -1.60
CA ARG A 378 15.86 -6.28 -1.07
C ARG A 378 16.16 -7.05 0.21
N PRO A 379 15.27 -7.08 1.22
CA PRO A 379 15.43 -7.99 2.35
C PRO A 379 15.68 -9.43 1.92
N TRP A 380 16.43 -10.20 2.73
CA TRP A 380 16.75 -11.57 2.39
C TRP A 380 15.52 -12.45 2.20
N LEU A 381 15.55 -13.29 1.18
CA LEU A 381 14.54 -14.28 0.84
C LEU A 381 15.18 -15.67 0.83
N GLY A 382 14.57 -16.62 1.51
CA GLY A 382 14.97 -18.03 1.47
C GLY A 382 14.43 -18.70 0.21
N HIS A 383 15.30 -19.45 -0.50
CA HIS A 383 14.91 -20.17 -1.71
C HIS A 383 14.96 -21.68 -1.49
N LEU A 384 13.86 -22.36 -1.80
CA LEU A 384 13.84 -23.83 -1.85
C LEU A 384 14.79 -24.34 -2.94
N ALA A 385 15.21 -25.62 -2.83
CA ALA A 385 16.11 -26.21 -3.81
C ALA A 385 15.47 -26.22 -5.22
N GLY A 386 16.09 -25.47 -6.15
CA GLY A 386 15.60 -25.36 -7.53
C GLY A 386 14.39 -24.44 -7.74
N ARG A 387 13.89 -23.76 -6.70
CA ARG A 387 12.75 -22.84 -6.77
C ARG A 387 13.11 -21.47 -6.19
N PHE A 388 12.54 -20.41 -6.78
CA PHE A 388 12.60 -19.06 -6.23
C PHE A 388 11.57 -18.92 -5.10
N GLY A 389 11.97 -18.31 -3.97
CA GLY A 389 11.10 -18.14 -2.81
C GLY A 389 10.94 -19.42 -1.97
N GLY A 390 10.19 -19.31 -0.91
CA GLY A 390 9.84 -20.39 0.02
C GLY A 390 10.10 -20.13 1.49
N MET A 391 10.72 -18.98 1.87
CA MET A 391 10.82 -18.51 3.25
C MET A 391 11.05 -17.00 3.22
N GLU A 392 10.16 -16.24 3.80
CA GLU A 392 10.22 -14.78 3.81
C GLU A 392 11.23 -14.25 4.85
N TYR A 393 11.53 -12.93 4.79
CA TYR A 393 12.49 -12.31 5.72
C TYR A 393 12.07 -12.49 7.18
N GLY A 394 10.80 -12.28 7.50
CA GLY A 394 10.27 -12.44 8.85
C GLY A 394 10.47 -13.86 9.40
N GLU A 395 10.25 -14.88 8.57
CA GLU A 395 10.47 -16.28 8.93
C GLU A 395 11.97 -16.58 9.16
N LEU A 396 12.85 -16.02 8.33
CA LEU A 396 14.30 -16.13 8.54
C LEU A 396 14.72 -15.47 9.87
N GLN A 397 14.14 -14.34 10.20
CA GLN A 397 14.41 -13.61 11.44
C GLN A 397 13.85 -14.36 12.65
N ALA A 398 12.58 -14.75 12.65
CA ALA A 398 11.93 -15.48 13.73
C ALA A 398 12.59 -16.83 13.99
N GLY A 399 13.06 -17.50 12.94
CA GLY A 399 13.82 -18.76 13.02
C GLY A 399 15.25 -18.59 13.57
N GLY A 400 15.69 -17.36 13.85
CA GLY A 400 17.04 -17.08 14.36
C GLY A 400 18.16 -17.40 13.33
N TYR A 401 17.84 -17.29 12.05
CA TYR A 401 18.78 -17.53 10.96
C TYR A 401 19.59 -16.27 10.59
N LEU A 402 19.16 -15.10 11.07
CA LEU A 402 19.81 -13.82 10.87
C LEU A 402 20.43 -13.33 12.19
N ASP A 403 21.48 -12.52 12.10
CA ASP A 403 22.01 -11.78 13.27
C ASP A 403 21.27 -10.43 13.46
N ALA A 404 21.70 -9.68 14.46
CA ALA A 404 21.11 -8.38 14.79
C ALA A 404 21.23 -7.31 13.68
N GLU A 405 22.17 -7.49 12.77
CA GLU A 405 22.42 -6.59 11.61
C GLU A 405 21.74 -7.11 10.33
N GLY A 406 21.07 -8.26 10.42
CA GLY A 406 20.37 -8.91 9.33
C GLY A 406 21.22 -9.83 8.46
N TRP A 407 22.46 -10.22 8.85
CA TRP A 407 23.28 -11.14 8.08
C TRP A 407 22.90 -12.59 8.34
N PRO A 408 22.76 -13.44 7.28
CA PRO A 408 22.49 -14.85 7.45
C PRO A 408 23.64 -15.59 8.15
N THR A 409 23.36 -16.18 9.33
CA THR A 409 24.32 -16.90 10.15
C THR A 409 24.30 -18.41 9.92
N GLN A 410 23.19 -18.94 9.44
CA GLN A 410 22.99 -20.34 9.14
C GLN A 410 21.95 -20.54 8.04
N MET A 411 22.01 -21.68 7.36
CA MET A 411 21.06 -22.04 6.33
C MET A 411 19.98 -22.96 6.95
N PRO A 412 18.68 -22.61 6.85
CA PRO A 412 17.59 -23.55 7.12
C PRO A 412 17.76 -24.85 6.29
N ARG A 413 17.32 -25.98 6.83
CA ARG A 413 17.55 -27.29 6.18
C ARG A 413 16.79 -27.46 4.87
N GLU A 414 15.63 -26.84 4.79
CA GLU A 414 14.71 -26.84 3.66
C GLU A 414 15.19 -25.94 2.51
N LEU A 415 16.04 -24.98 2.78
CA LEU A 415 16.50 -24.04 1.79
C LEU A 415 17.75 -24.50 1.03
N GLY A 416 17.76 -24.24 -0.25
CA GLY A 416 18.93 -24.37 -1.12
C GLY A 416 19.83 -23.15 -1.08
N SER A 417 19.28 -21.95 -0.81
CA SER A 417 20.04 -20.69 -0.68
C SER A 417 19.23 -19.61 0.04
N ILE A 418 19.94 -18.56 0.51
CA ILE A 418 19.34 -17.31 0.95
C ILE A 418 19.84 -16.23 0.01
N GLY A 419 18.91 -15.46 -0.60
CA GLY A 419 19.25 -14.51 -1.64
C GLY A 419 18.67 -13.11 -1.40
N THR A 420 19.24 -12.15 -2.13
CA THR A 420 18.71 -10.78 -2.24
C THR A 420 18.88 -10.26 -3.65
N LEU A 421 18.13 -9.20 -3.99
CA LEU A 421 18.16 -8.56 -5.30
C LEU A 421 18.71 -7.14 -5.18
N ILE A 422 19.39 -6.69 -6.22
CA ILE A 422 19.85 -5.30 -6.41
C ILE A 422 19.64 -4.89 -7.86
N LEU A 423 19.55 -3.59 -8.14
CA LEU A 423 19.44 -3.02 -9.48
C LEU A 423 18.30 -3.65 -10.31
N THR A 424 17.14 -3.81 -9.67
CA THR A 424 15.97 -4.43 -10.29
C THR A 424 15.30 -3.45 -11.27
N ASP A 425 15.02 -3.90 -12.48
CA ASP A 425 14.24 -3.22 -13.52
C ASP A 425 14.71 -1.79 -13.84
N MET A 426 16.01 -1.53 -13.69
CA MET A 426 16.55 -0.20 -13.96
C MET A 426 16.28 0.24 -15.40
N PRO A 427 15.81 1.48 -15.63
CA PRO A 427 15.58 1.99 -16.98
C PRO A 427 16.81 1.82 -17.87
N GLU A 428 16.62 1.37 -19.11
CA GLU A 428 17.75 1.20 -20.05
C GLU A 428 18.54 2.50 -20.27
N ALA A 429 17.86 3.64 -20.14
CA ALA A 429 18.47 4.96 -20.23
C ALA A 429 19.39 5.32 -19.04
N ALA A 430 19.29 4.61 -17.90
CA ALA A 430 20.13 4.85 -16.72
C ALA A 430 21.60 4.38 -16.92
N GLN A 431 22.23 4.83 -17.98
CA GLN A 431 23.56 4.37 -18.41
C GLN A 431 24.69 4.70 -17.43
N THR A 432 24.49 5.61 -16.48
CA THR A 432 25.43 5.86 -15.38
C THR A 432 25.67 4.63 -14.51
N LEU A 433 24.70 3.70 -14.47
CA LEU A 433 24.79 2.45 -13.71
C LEU A 433 25.55 1.34 -14.46
N LYS A 434 25.78 1.52 -15.77
CA LYS A 434 26.52 0.53 -16.54
C LYS A 434 27.99 0.48 -16.10
N GLY A 435 28.50 -0.72 -15.86
CA GLY A 435 29.89 -0.90 -15.49
C GLY A 435 30.19 -2.26 -14.89
N ARG A 436 31.40 -2.37 -14.39
CA ARG A 436 31.87 -3.52 -13.64
C ARG A 436 31.67 -3.28 -12.16
N TYR A 437 31.19 -4.30 -11.47
CA TYR A 437 30.91 -4.28 -10.04
C TYR A 437 31.76 -5.32 -9.30
N ILE A 438 32.14 -4.96 -8.09
CA ILE A 438 32.92 -5.79 -7.19
C ILE A 438 32.10 -6.07 -5.95
N LEU A 439 31.72 -7.33 -5.76
CA LEU A 439 31.20 -7.83 -4.49
C LEU A 439 32.36 -8.31 -3.63
N ARG A 440 32.43 -7.85 -2.37
CA ARG A 440 33.38 -8.32 -1.36
C ARG A 440 32.60 -8.74 -0.12
N PHE A 441 33.15 -9.69 0.62
CA PHE A 441 32.54 -10.14 1.88
C PHE A 441 33.60 -10.69 2.84
N GLU A 442 33.25 -10.74 4.10
CA GLU A 442 34.03 -11.41 5.16
C GLU A 442 33.41 -12.78 5.48
N GLY A 443 34.20 -13.61 6.24
CA GLY A 443 33.74 -14.94 6.63
C GLY A 443 33.95 -15.99 5.56
N LYS A 444 33.27 -17.15 5.72
CA LYS A 444 33.40 -18.34 4.88
C LYS A 444 32.03 -18.84 4.43
N GLY A 445 31.86 -18.91 3.14
CA GLY A 445 30.65 -19.39 2.48
C GLY A 445 30.82 -19.44 0.98
N VAL A 446 29.74 -19.73 0.29
CA VAL A 446 29.68 -19.67 -1.17
C VAL A 446 28.59 -18.68 -1.55
N ILE A 447 28.99 -17.61 -2.22
CA ILE A 447 28.06 -16.61 -2.76
C ILE A 447 28.06 -16.77 -4.28
N GLU A 448 26.88 -16.89 -4.85
CA GLU A 448 26.61 -16.90 -6.27
C GLU A 448 26.00 -15.56 -6.70
N VAL A 449 26.33 -15.08 -7.88
CA VAL A 449 25.77 -13.87 -8.50
C VAL A 449 25.25 -14.22 -9.87
N THR A 450 23.96 -13.94 -10.12
CA THR A 450 23.25 -14.33 -11.35
C THR A 450 22.34 -13.22 -11.88
N GLY A 451 21.35 -13.54 -12.66
CA GLY A 451 20.41 -12.58 -13.26
C GLY A 451 21.07 -11.73 -14.34
N ARG A 452 20.96 -10.41 -14.18
CA ARG A 452 21.58 -9.44 -15.12
C ARG A 452 23.10 -9.36 -15.01
N ALA A 453 23.72 -9.96 -14.01
CA ALA A 453 25.18 -10.05 -13.91
C ALA A 453 25.76 -10.86 -15.08
N LYS A 454 26.75 -10.30 -15.76
CA LYS A 454 27.44 -10.93 -16.88
C LYS A 454 28.95 -11.05 -16.58
N ASN A 455 29.64 -11.93 -17.29
CA ASN A 455 31.08 -12.12 -17.15
C ASN A 455 31.52 -12.34 -15.68
N VAL A 456 30.73 -13.07 -14.91
CA VAL A 456 30.93 -13.28 -13.48
C VAL A 456 32.24 -14.04 -13.23
N ARG A 457 33.08 -13.52 -12.34
CA ARG A 457 34.36 -14.13 -11.95
C ARG A 457 34.43 -14.22 -10.43
N TYR A 458 34.67 -15.42 -9.95
CA TYR A 458 34.78 -15.71 -8.53
C TYR A 458 36.23 -15.74 -8.06
N GLY A 459 36.51 -15.08 -6.95
CA GLY A 459 37.81 -15.07 -6.25
C GLY A 459 37.63 -15.38 -4.78
N LYS A 460 38.72 -15.28 -4.00
CA LYS A 460 38.62 -15.46 -2.53
C LYS A 460 37.89 -14.26 -1.95
N ASN A 461 36.72 -14.49 -1.36
CA ASN A 461 35.86 -13.47 -0.74
C ASN A 461 35.56 -12.28 -1.67
N ARG A 462 35.51 -12.54 -2.95
CA ARG A 462 35.28 -11.51 -3.99
C ARG A 462 34.58 -12.13 -5.20
N VAL A 463 33.57 -11.42 -5.70
CA VAL A 463 32.95 -11.71 -6.99
C VAL A 463 32.99 -10.43 -7.83
N GLN A 464 33.31 -10.58 -9.11
CA GLN A 464 33.33 -9.49 -10.08
C GLN A 464 32.33 -9.82 -11.19
N PHE A 465 31.52 -8.81 -11.60
CA PHE A 465 30.57 -8.98 -12.69
C PHE A 465 30.39 -7.67 -13.45
N ASP A 466 29.96 -7.76 -14.70
CA ASP A 466 29.56 -6.62 -15.51
C ASP A 466 28.03 -6.49 -15.46
N TYR A 467 27.52 -5.25 -15.39
CA TYR A 467 26.10 -4.91 -15.37
C TYR A 467 25.77 -3.89 -16.46
N THR A 468 24.58 -4.01 -17.02
CA THR A 468 23.95 -3.04 -17.92
C THR A 468 22.47 -2.88 -17.54
N PRO A 469 21.94 -1.65 -17.38
CA PRO A 469 20.54 -1.40 -17.04
C PRO A 469 19.56 -2.05 -18.01
N GLY A 470 18.35 -2.31 -17.53
CA GLY A 470 17.26 -2.93 -18.27
C GLY A 470 16.45 -3.91 -17.40
N PRO A 471 15.41 -4.58 -17.95
CA PRO A 471 14.53 -5.47 -17.22
C PRO A 471 15.25 -6.60 -16.49
N GLY A 472 14.79 -6.93 -15.27
CA GLY A 472 15.36 -7.95 -14.39
C GLY A 472 16.41 -7.40 -13.43
N SER A 473 16.83 -8.21 -12.48
CA SER A 473 17.68 -7.87 -11.35
C SER A 473 19.06 -8.54 -11.40
N VAL A 474 19.97 -8.08 -10.56
CA VAL A 474 21.15 -8.84 -10.15
C VAL A 474 20.77 -9.60 -8.87
N ASP A 475 20.86 -10.93 -8.94
CA ASP A 475 20.52 -11.85 -7.86
C ASP A 475 21.79 -12.31 -7.15
N ILE A 476 21.86 -12.08 -5.83
CA ILE A 476 23.01 -12.44 -4.97
C ILE A 476 22.53 -13.52 -4.01
N ARG A 477 23.05 -14.73 -4.11
CA ARG A 477 22.64 -15.89 -3.32
C ARG A 477 23.75 -16.45 -2.47
N ILE A 478 23.53 -16.60 -1.19
CA ILE A 478 24.39 -17.37 -0.30
C ILE A 478 23.97 -18.84 -0.41
N GLN A 479 24.79 -19.62 -1.10
CA GLN A 479 24.56 -21.05 -1.35
C GLN A 479 25.03 -21.94 -0.17
N ARG A 480 26.02 -21.50 0.58
CA ARG A 480 26.55 -22.20 1.74
C ARG A 480 27.08 -21.23 2.79
N ILE A 481 26.81 -21.55 4.03
CA ILE A 481 27.21 -20.77 5.21
C ILE A 481 28.09 -21.65 6.12
N ASN A 482 29.25 -21.14 6.49
CA ASN A 482 30.03 -21.73 7.59
C ASN A 482 29.53 -21.12 8.91
N ARG A 483 28.84 -21.88 9.73
CA ARG A 483 28.21 -21.38 10.98
C ARG A 483 29.21 -20.80 11.98
N SER A 484 30.50 -21.21 11.95
CA SER A 484 31.52 -20.66 12.85
C SER A 484 32.15 -19.37 12.35
N ASP A 485 31.94 -19.02 11.08
CA ASP A 485 32.47 -17.83 10.41
C ASP A 485 31.60 -17.49 9.18
N PRO A 486 30.33 -17.06 9.39
CA PRO A 486 29.39 -16.87 8.30
C PRO A 486 29.77 -15.70 7.38
N PRO A 487 29.33 -15.72 6.12
CA PRO A 487 29.45 -14.56 5.22
C PRO A 487 28.72 -13.35 5.82
N ARG A 488 29.42 -12.23 5.92
CA ARG A 488 28.89 -10.96 6.44
C ARG A 488 29.63 -9.79 5.81
N ASN A 489 29.20 -8.58 6.10
CA ASN A 489 29.78 -7.34 5.56
C ASN A 489 29.90 -7.39 4.04
N ILE A 490 28.85 -7.96 3.39
CA ILE A 490 28.82 -8.01 1.94
C ILE A 490 28.70 -6.59 1.42
N THR A 491 29.56 -6.21 0.49
CA THR A 491 29.52 -4.93 -0.20
C THR A 491 29.47 -5.15 -1.69
N VAL A 492 28.71 -4.36 -2.41
CA VAL A 492 28.68 -4.34 -3.88
C VAL A 492 28.90 -2.91 -4.36
N VAL A 493 30.05 -2.67 -4.96
CA VAL A 493 30.46 -1.33 -5.37
C VAL A 493 30.94 -1.38 -6.83
N ARG A 494 30.60 -0.35 -7.62
CA ARG A 494 31.11 -0.22 -9.00
C ARG A 494 32.66 -0.05 -8.97
N GLU A 495 33.36 -0.76 -9.84
CA GLU A 495 34.83 -0.87 -9.76
C GLU A 495 35.54 0.49 -9.82
N ASP A 496 35.06 1.40 -10.64
CA ASP A 496 35.63 2.77 -10.77
C ASP A 496 35.37 3.65 -9.53
N ARG A 497 34.42 3.26 -8.67
CA ARG A 497 34.07 3.95 -7.39
C ARG A 497 34.69 3.27 -6.17
N LEU A 498 35.37 2.12 -6.35
CA LEU A 498 35.84 1.31 -5.23
C LEU A 498 36.88 2.05 -4.38
N ALA A 499 37.79 2.79 -5.00
CA ALA A 499 38.80 3.56 -4.25
C ALA A 499 38.16 4.69 -3.41
N VAL A 500 37.13 5.33 -3.93
CA VAL A 500 36.36 6.38 -3.22
C VAL A 500 35.61 5.79 -2.03
N TYR A 501 34.97 4.64 -2.23
CA TYR A 501 34.31 3.89 -1.16
C TYR A 501 35.31 3.44 -0.07
N ASP A 502 36.49 2.91 -0.47
CA ASP A 502 37.54 2.48 0.47
C ASP A 502 38.14 3.67 1.23
N ALA A 503 38.03 4.89 0.73
CA ALA A 503 38.40 6.12 1.43
C ALA A 503 37.30 6.60 2.43
N GLY A 504 36.18 5.89 2.55
CA GLY A 504 35.13 6.17 3.52
C GLY A 504 33.93 6.98 2.99
N VAL A 505 33.90 7.32 1.69
CA VAL A 505 32.74 7.99 1.08
C VAL A 505 31.59 6.98 1.03
N ARG A 506 30.42 7.40 1.50
CA ARG A 506 29.20 6.55 1.58
C ARG A 506 28.27 6.78 0.41
N PHE A 507 28.05 8.04 0.07
CA PHE A 507 27.06 8.44 -0.93
C PHE A 507 27.61 8.38 -2.34
N ASN A 508 26.74 8.13 -3.30
CA ASN A 508 27.09 8.08 -4.71
C ASN A 508 27.27 9.51 -5.24
N PRO A 509 28.47 9.89 -5.70
CA PRO A 509 28.72 11.24 -6.22
C PRO A 509 27.84 11.61 -7.43
N ASP A 510 27.44 10.61 -8.24
CA ASP A 510 26.56 10.85 -9.38
C ASP A 510 25.15 11.27 -8.93
N TRP A 511 24.75 10.89 -7.70
CA TRP A 511 23.50 11.28 -7.06
C TRP A 511 23.65 12.58 -6.24
N THR A 512 24.68 12.70 -5.39
CA THR A 512 24.85 13.92 -4.55
C THR A 512 25.01 15.17 -5.40
N GLN A 513 25.59 15.08 -6.59
CA GLN A 513 25.67 16.19 -7.54
C GLN A 513 24.28 16.71 -7.97
N GLN A 514 23.25 15.87 -7.95
CA GLN A 514 21.86 16.30 -8.28
C GLN A 514 21.20 17.12 -7.16
N LEU A 515 21.74 17.03 -5.96
CA LEU A 515 21.23 17.77 -4.79
C LEU A 515 21.90 19.14 -4.60
N GLU A 516 22.94 19.43 -5.39
CA GLU A 516 23.62 20.73 -5.33
C GLU A 516 22.66 21.88 -5.66
N GLY A 517 22.60 22.89 -4.81
CA GLY A 517 21.70 24.04 -4.97
C GLY A 517 20.31 23.88 -4.34
N MET A 518 20.07 22.76 -3.66
CA MET A 518 18.89 22.60 -2.82
C MET A 518 19.15 23.18 -1.44
N ASP A 519 18.10 23.73 -0.81
CA ASP A 519 18.15 24.31 0.53
C ASP A 519 17.77 23.29 1.60
N VAL A 520 16.82 22.37 1.31
CA VAL A 520 16.28 21.40 2.26
C VAL A 520 16.18 19.99 1.63
N LEU A 521 16.51 18.95 2.41
CA LEU A 521 16.24 17.55 2.09
C LEU A 521 15.24 16.97 3.08
N ARG A 522 14.06 16.59 2.60
CA ARG A 522 13.03 15.93 3.44
C ARG A 522 13.21 14.42 3.40
N PHE A 523 13.36 13.83 4.60
CA PHE A 523 13.71 12.42 4.78
C PHE A 523 12.51 11.50 5.05
N MET A 524 11.31 11.90 4.73
CA MET A 524 10.07 11.19 5.06
C MET A 524 10.13 9.71 4.64
N ASP A 525 10.41 9.41 3.37
CA ASP A 525 10.54 8.04 2.87
C ASP A 525 11.82 7.35 3.34
N TRP A 526 12.92 8.09 3.49
CA TRP A 526 14.15 7.53 4.06
C TRP A 526 13.97 7.08 5.50
N MET A 527 13.08 7.71 6.24
CA MET A 527 12.72 7.31 7.61
C MET A 527 11.63 6.25 7.64
N MET A 528 11.04 5.88 6.49
CA MET A 528 9.88 4.99 6.39
C MET A 528 8.80 5.43 7.38
N THR A 529 8.40 6.71 7.26
CA THR A 529 7.56 7.38 8.26
C THR A 529 6.13 6.86 8.23
N ASN A 530 5.60 6.57 7.02
CA ASN A 530 4.29 5.97 6.86
C ASN A 530 4.30 4.53 7.42
N ASP A 531 3.27 4.19 8.18
CA ASP A 531 3.08 2.86 8.79
C ASP A 531 4.28 2.40 9.66
N SER A 532 5.08 3.33 10.16
CA SER A 532 6.32 3.03 10.86
C SER A 532 6.07 2.26 12.16
N PRO A 533 6.68 1.09 12.36
CA PRO A 533 6.58 0.34 13.61
C PRO A 533 7.57 0.85 14.67
N ILE A 534 8.37 1.88 14.37
CA ILE A 534 9.44 2.34 15.25
C ILE A 534 8.86 3.16 16.40
N ALA A 535 9.11 2.69 17.64
CA ALA A 535 8.70 3.37 18.86
C ALA A 535 9.89 3.77 19.73
N ARG A 536 10.89 2.90 19.89
CA ARG A 536 12.00 3.10 20.82
C ARG A 536 13.32 3.31 20.10
N TRP A 537 14.26 3.99 20.75
CA TRP A 537 15.58 4.29 20.21
C TRP A 537 16.38 3.05 19.75
N GLU A 538 16.23 1.95 20.47
CA GLU A 538 16.84 0.66 20.10
C GLU A 538 16.29 0.04 18.82
N ASP A 539 15.05 0.38 18.41
CA ASP A 539 14.38 -0.18 17.24
C ASP A 539 14.81 0.50 15.93
N ARG A 540 15.52 1.66 16.04
CA ARG A 540 15.92 2.45 14.88
C ARG A 540 16.83 1.70 13.90
N PRO A 541 16.86 2.06 12.62
CA PRO A 541 17.89 1.59 11.69
C PRO A 541 19.29 2.03 12.14
N ARG A 542 20.29 1.23 11.78
CA ARG A 542 21.69 1.46 12.16
C ARG A 542 22.61 1.41 10.94
N PRO A 543 23.76 2.11 10.94
CA PRO A 543 24.70 2.09 9.81
C PRO A 543 25.22 0.70 9.46
N GLN A 544 25.21 -0.25 10.42
CA GLN A 544 25.65 -1.64 10.24
C GLN A 544 24.61 -2.53 9.58
N ASP A 545 23.32 -2.14 9.56
CA ASP A 545 22.25 -2.93 8.97
C ASP A 545 22.58 -3.30 7.52
N VAL A 546 22.26 -4.53 7.14
CA VAL A 546 22.57 -5.08 5.82
C VAL A 546 21.96 -4.22 4.71
N THR A 547 20.74 -3.77 4.90
CA THR A 547 19.98 -2.93 3.96
C THR A 547 19.17 -1.88 4.70
N TYR A 548 18.91 -0.75 4.06
CA TYR A 548 18.05 0.31 4.56
C TYR A 548 16.60 0.20 4.01
N ALA A 549 16.38 -0.72 3.08
CA ALA A 549 15.05 -1.01 2.55
C ALA A 549 14.09 -1.69 3.54
N LEU A 550 14.58 -2.04 4.74
CA LEU A 550 13.76 -2.74 5.74
C LEU A 550 13.22 -1.83 6.84
N ARG A 551 14.02 -0.86 7.30
CA ARG A 551 13.68 0.01 8.44
C ARG A 551 14.02 1.48 8.20
N GLY A 552 14.41 1.83 6.98
CA GLY A 552 14.85 3.17 6.62
C GLY A 552 16.34 3.42 6.82
N VAL A 553 16.73 4.64 6.53
CA VAL A 553 18.12 5.13 6.62
C VAL A 553 18.41 5.61 8.05
N PRO A 554 19.55 5.25 8.66
CA PRO A 554 19.88 5.69 10.01
C PRO A 554 20.15 7.20 10.08
N VAL A 555 19.82 7.81 11.23
CA VAL A 555 20.05 9.24 11.49
C VAL A 555 21.51 9.64 11.27
N GLU A 556 22.43 8.72 11.53
CA GLU A 556 23.86 8.90 11.32
C GLU A 556 24.23 9.20 9.86
N ASP A 557 23.53 8.55 8.92
CA ASP A 557 23.76 8.78 7.49
C ASP A 557 22.99 10.01 6.99
N MET A 558 21.77 10.25 7.47
CA MET A 558 21.01 11.47 7.12
C MET A 558 21.75 12.75 7.57
N VAL A 559 22.26 12.79 8.80
CA VAL A 559 23.05 13.92 9.31
C VAL A 559 24.39 14.04 8.57
N ALA A 560 25.03 12.92 8.23
CA ALA A 560 26.25 12.96 7.45
C ALA A 560 26.03 13.56 6.05
N LEU A 561 24.93 13.19 5.37
CA LEU A 561 24.53 13.74 4.08
C LEU A 561 24.30 15.25 4.16
N ALA A 562 23.47 15.68 5.13
CA ALA A 562 23.20 17.11 5.35
C ALA A 562 24.48 17.92 5.57
N ASN A 563 25.40 17.41 6.40
CA ASN A 563 26.70 18.04 6.66
C ASN A 563 27.62 18.06 5.45
N GLU A 564 27.67 16.97 4.65
CA GLU A 564 28.50 16.85 3.45
C GLU A 564 28.08 17.87 2.39
N LEU A 565 26.77 18.02 2.20
CA LEU A 565 26.20 18.89 1.17
C LEU A 565 26.01 20.34 1.65
N GLY A 566 25.93 20.56 2.97
CA GLY A 566 25.60 21.85 3.54
C GLY A 566 24.13 22.23 3.32
N ILE A 567 23.22 21.25 3.36
CA ILE A 567 21.78 21.35 3.09
C ILE A 567 21.02 21.02 4.37
N ASP A 568 19.97 21.80 4.66
CA ASP A 568 19.17 21.63 5.87
C ASP A 568 18.35 20.30 5.83
N PRO A 569 18.39 19.48 6.89
CA PRO A 569 17.60 18.25 6.95
C PRO A 569 16.19 18.48 7.47
N TRP A 570 15.20 17.82 6.89
CA TRP A 570 13.83 17.75 7.40
C TRP A 570 13.49 16.31 7.83
N PHE A 571 13.33 16.12 9.14
CA PHE A 571 13.06 14.82 9.75
C PHE A 571 11.58 14.65 10.08
N ASN A 572 11.05 13.44 9.86
CA ASN A 572 9.68 13.07 10.18
C ASN A 572 9.69 12.06 11.34
N MET A 573 9.26 12.46 12.54
CA MET A 573 9.25 11.57 13.69
C MET A 573 8.14 10.52 13.57
N PRO A 574 8.43 9.22 13.68
CA PRO A 574 7.41 8.17 13.57
C PRO A 574 6.25 8.38 14.54
N HIS A 575 5.03 8.03 14.13
CA HIS A 575 3.83 8.26 14.96
C HIS A 575 3.86 7.50 16.29
N LEU A 576 4.46 6.30 16.33
CA LEU A 576 4.64 5.53 17.56
C LEU A 576 5.83 5.97 18.42
N ALA A 577 6.64 6.92 17.97
CA ALA A 577 7.86 7.32 18.66
C ALA A 577 7.60 7.75 20.11
N GLU A 578 8.22 7.05 21.07
CA GLU A 578 8.21 7.40 22.47
C GLU A 578 9.07 8.66 22.73
N GLU A 579 8.84 9.36 23.85
CA GLU A 579 9.65 10.53 24.24
C GLU A 579 11.15 10.24 24.27
N GLY A 580 11.52 9.03 24.72
CA GLY A 580 12.91 8.56 24.74
C GLY A 580 13.54 8.47 23.35
N TYR A 581 12.78 8.02 22.35
CA TYR A 581 13.21 8.01 20.96
C TYR A 581 13.42 9.43 20.44
N VAL A 582 12.39 10.28 20.58
CA VAL A 582 12.42 11.67 20.11
C VAL A 582 13.59 12.43 20.73
N THR A 583 13.77 12.34 22.06
CA THR A 583 14.86 13.01 22.78
C THR A 583 16.23 12.51 22.35
N ALA A 584 16.40 11.19 22.15
CA ALA A 584 17.67 10.63 21.70
C ALA A 584 18.00 11.03 20.25
N PHE A 585 16.99 11.05 19.36
CA PHE A 585 17.14 11.49 17.97
C PHE A 585 17.54 12.97 17.91
N ALA A 586 16.78 13.83 18.61
CA ALA A 586 17.07 15.27 18.70
C ALA A 586 18.47 15.54 19.28
N THR A 587 18.87 14.78 20.32
CA THR A 587 20.21 14.89 20.93
C THR A 587 21.29 14.55 19.91
N TYR A 588 21.13 13.44 19.18
CA TYR A 588 22.08 13.05 18.12
C TYR A 588 22.22 14.15 17.06
N VAL A 589 21.08 14.66 16.56
CA VAL A 589 21.09 15.74 15.56
C VAL A 589 21.76 17.00 16.09
N LYS A 590 21.41 17.45 17.30
CA LYS A 590 22.04 18.63 17.93
C LYS A 590 23.57 18.50 18.03
N GLU A 591 24.06 17.32 18.41
CA GLU A 591 25.48 17.07 18.64
C GLU A 591 26.28 16.90 17.34
N HIS A 592 25.67 16.38 16.29
CA HIS A 592 26.38 15.98 15.07
C HIS A 592 26.06 16.81 13.83
N LEU A 593 24.93 17.48 13.79
CA LEU A 593 24.58 18.39 12.69
C LEU A 593 25.45 19.64 12.74
N SER A 594 25.96 20.05 11.60
CA SER A 594 26.72 21.32 11.47
C SER A 594 25.96 22.48 12.12
N PRO A 595 26.64 23.35 12.93
CA PRO A 595 25.99 24.47 13.57
C PRO A 595 25.50 25.55 12.59
N LYS A 596 25.77 25.40 11.30
CA LYS A 596 25.30 26.31 10.26
C LYS A 596 23.97 25.86 9.65
N LEU A 597 23.53 24.64 9.98
CA LEU A 597 22.34 24.04 9.41
C LEU A 597 21.19 24.07 10.42
N THR A 598 19.99 24.21 9.89
CA THR A 598 18.71 24.16 10.60
C THR A 598 18.09 22.78 10.43
N ALA A 599 17.67 22.16 11.52
CA ALA A 599 16.87 20.94 11.47
C ALA A 599 15.39 21.32 11.38
N HIS A 600 14.70 20.92 10.32
CA HIS A 600 13.24 20.95 10.25
C HIS A 600 12.70 19.66 10.86
N VAL A 601 11.64 19.75 11.65
CA VAL A 601 11.08 18.62 12.38
C VAL A 601 9.58 18.59 12.25
N GLU A 602 9.08 17.49 11.75
CA GLU A 602 7.66 17.21 11.59
C GLU A 602 7.30 15.93 12.38
N PHE A 603 6.12 15.89 12.98
CA PHE A 603 5.60 14.67 13.58
C PHE A 603 4.78 13.89 12.55
N SER A 604 5.19 12.64 12.26
CA SER A 604 4.57 11.74 11.32
C SER A 604 4.56 12.28 9.88
N ASN A 605 3.67 11.79 9.08
CA ASN A 605 3.35 12.25 7.74
C ASN A 605 1.86 12.01 7.51
N GLU A 606 1.16 12.99 6.93
CA GLU A 606 -0.22 12.91 6.47
C GLU A 606 -1.17 12.13 7.41
N VAL A 607 -1.24 12.51 8.67
CA VAL A 607 -2.10 11.83 9.69
C VAL A 607 -3.60 11.92 9.36
N TRP A 608 -3.99 12.63 8.35
CA TRP A 608 -5.35 12.71 7.78
C TRP A 608 -5.57 11.76 6.61
N ASN A 609 -4.54 11.06 6.13
CA ASN A 609 -4.63 10.18 4.98
C ASN A 609 -4.99 8.76 5.44
N TRP A 610 -6.23 8.36 5.16
CA TRP A 610 -6.82 7.09 5.57
C TRP A 610 -6.12 5.83 5.02
N GLN A 611 -5.18 5.99 4.14
CA GLN A 611 -4.37 4.87 3.63
C GLN A 611 -3.27 4.47 4.60
N PHE A 612 -2.93 5.34 5.55
CA PHE A 612 -1.84 5.09 6.49
C PHE A 612 -2.36 4.75 7.88
N THR A 613 -1.69 3.83 8.55
CA THR A 613 -2.05 3.38 9.90
C THR A 613 -1.98 4.50 10.95
N GLN A 614 -1.14 5.52 10.73
CA GLN A 614 -1.06 6.67 11.63
C GLN A 614 -2.37 7.46 11.70
N THR A 615 -3.22 7.42 10.70
CA THR A 615 -4.53 8.08 10.73
C THR A 615 -5.47 7.37 11.70
N THR A 616 -5.63 6.06 11.52
CA THR A 616 -6.43 5.23 12.44
C THR A 616 -5.88 5.28 13.86
N TRP A 617 -4.57 5.21 14.01
CA TRP A 617 -3.92 5.35 15.31
C TRP A 617 -4.27 6.68 15.99
N ALA A 618 -4.26 7.80 15.26
CA ALA A 618 -4.59 9.10 15.83
C ALA A 618 -6.05 9.19 16.28
N ASP A 619 -6.97 8.61 15.51
CA ASP A 619 -8.40 8.53 15.86
C ASP A 619 -8.63 7.63 17.08
N ASP A 620 -8.00 6.46 17.14
CA ASP A 620 -8.05 5.53 18.27
C ASP A 620 -7.50 6.18 19.55
N MET A 621 -6.43 6.89 19.46
CA MET A 621 -5.83 7.62 20.57
C MET A 621 -6.72 8.78 21.04
N ALA A 622 -7.35 9.51 20.13
CA ALA A 622 -8.32 10.56 20.44
C ALA A 622 -9.56 9.96 21.14
N GLN A 623 -10.09 8.87 20.59
CA GLN A 623 -11.22 8.16 21.18
C GLN A 623 -10.88 7.62 22.58
N SER A 624 -9.69 7.03 22.76
CA SER A 624 -9.25 6.54 24.07
C SER A 624 -9.09 7.67 25.10
N ARG A 625 -8.60 8.86 24.66
CA ARG A 625 -8.34 9.98 25.54
C ARG A 625 -9.56 10.81 25.87
N TRP A 626 -10.39 11.12 24.88
CA TRP A 626 -11.51 12.06 25.00
C TRP A 626 -12.88 11.41 24.92
N GLY A 627 -12.97 10.14 24.47
CA GLY A 627 -14.24 9.43 24.26
C GLY A 627 -15.04 9.94 23.06
N GLU A 628 -14.39 10.64 22.13
CA GLU A 628 -15.01 11.22 20.94
C GLU A 628 -14.33 10.70 19.67
N ASN A 629 -15.15 10.29 18.69
CA ASN A 629 -14.69 9.84 17.36
C ASN A 629 -14.33 11.03 16.47
N ASP A 630 -13.59 10.78 15.41
CA ASP A 630 -13.22 11.77 14.40
C ASP A 630 -12.47 12.98 14.98
N LYS A 631 -11.63 12.74 15.99
CA LYS A 631 -10.80 13.75 16.66
C LYS A 631 -9.30 13.49 16.52
N GLY A 632 -8.94 12.61 15.61
CA GLY A 632 -7.53 12.29 15.33
C GLY A 632 -6.69 13.52 15.01
N MET A 633 -7.24 14.52 14.31
CA MET A 633 -6.50 15.74 13.99
C MET A 633 -6.21 16.62 15.24
N GLN A 634 -7.07 16.62 16.25
CA GLN A 634 -6.75 17.28 17.52
C GLN A 634 -5.66 16.52 18.27
N PHE A 635 -5.73 15.18 18.25
CA PHE A 635 -4.70 14.34 18.85
C PHE A 635 -3.35 14.53 18.13
N TYR A 636 -3.37 14.55 16.80
CA TYR A 636 -2.19 14.87 15.99
C TYR A 636 -1.57 16.21 16.39
N GLY A 637 -2.33 17.28 16.44
CA GLY A 637 -1.84 18.61 16.80
C GLY A 637 -1.22 18.63 18.21
N MET A 638 -1.88 18.03 19.19
CA MET A 638 -1.37 17.87 20.55
C MET A 638 -0.03 17.11 20.57
N ARG A 639 0.03 15.94 19.92
CA ARG A 639 1.22 15.09 19.91
C ARG A 639 2.37 15.72 19.14
N ALA A 640 2.09 16.37 18.02
CA ALA A 640 3.07 17.14 17.26
C ALA A 640 3.70 18.25 18.10
N ALA A 641 2.87 18.98 18.88
CA ALA A 641 3.37 20.00 19.80
C ALA A 641 4.22 19.42 20.96
N GLU A 642 3.92 18.22 21.45
CA GLU A 642 4.78 17.54 22.43
C GLU A 642 6.15 17.20 21.81
N VAL A 643 6.18 16.67 20.60
CA VAL A 643 7.41 16.39 19.86
C VAL A 643 8.21 17.66 19.63
N ALA A 644 7.57 18.74 19.17
CA ALA A 644 8.21 20.04 18.96
C ALA A 644 8.84 20.59 20.25
N ARG A 645 8.16 20.48 21.41
CA ARG A 645 8.70 20.89 22.70
C ARG A 645 9.90 20.03 23.12
N LEU A 646 9.87 18.71 22.93
CA LEU A 646 11.01 17.85 23.23
C LEU A 646 12.26 18.25 22.44
N TRP A 647 12.09 18.55 21.14
CA TRP A 647 13.18 19.04 20.31
C TRP A 647 13.68 20.41 20.79
N SER A 648 12.78 21.33 21.08
CA SER A 648 13.10 22.66 21.60
C SER A 648 13.84 22.59 22.93
N ASP A 649 13.44 21.70 23.85
CA ASP A 649 14.12 21.48 25.13
C ASP A 649 15.53 20.93 24.93
N VAL A 650 15.70 19.98 24.01
CA VAL A 650 17.02 19.43 23.66
C VAL A 650 17.92 20.52 23.09
N PHE A 651 17.45 21.30 22.11
CA PHE A 651 18.23 22.36 21.47
C PHE A 651 18.50 23.52 22.41
N GLY A 652 17.55 23.84 23.31
CA GLY A 652 17.65 24.92 24.28
C GLY A 652 17.91 26.27 23.58
N ALA A 653 18.85 27.04 24.07
CA ALA A 653 19.16 28.37 23.51
C ALA A 653 19.67 28.35 22.05
N GLN A 654 19.96 27.18 21.48
CA GLN A 654 20.36 27.08 20.07
C GLN A 654 19.16 26.86 19.16
N GLY A 655 17.95 26.62 19.72
CA GLY A 655 16.76 26.30 18.96
C GLY A 655 16.34 27.44 18.03
N SER A 656 16.44 28.68 18.46
CA SER A 656 16.06 29.85 17.67
C SER A 656 16.74 29.98 16.31
N ASP A 657 17.92 29.43 16.17
CA ASP A 657 18.73 29.59 14.95
C ASP A 657 19.00 28.28 14.23
N ARG A 658 18.57 27.13 14.78
CA ARG A 658 18.95 25.81 14.29
C ARG A 658 17.82 24.78 14.27
N LEU A 659 16.62 25.19 14.66
CA LEU A 659 15.46 24.32 14.71
C LEU A 659 14.26 25.02 14.11
N SER A 660 13.51 24.32 13.26
CA SER A 660 12.22 24.73 12.74
C SER A 660 11.23 23.59 12.99
N ASN A 661 10.30 23.79 13.92
CA ASN A 661 9.22 22.86 14.20
C ASN A 661 8.08 23.07 13.21
N VAL A 662 7.67 22.04 12.51
CA VAL A 662 6.71 22.09 11.41
C VAL A 662 5.44 21.33 11.76
N ILE A 663 4.28 21.92 11.47
CA ILE A 663 2.98 21.27 11.50
C ILE A 663 2.36 21.33 10.11
N SER A 664 1.77 20.20 9.67
CA SER A 664 1.19 20.07 8.33
C SER A 664 -0.32 19.82 8.35
N THR A 665 -0.98 20.00 7.23
CA THR A 665 -2.42 19.73 7.04
C THR A 665 -2.74 19.25 5.64
N GLN A 666 -3.93 18.64 5.47
CA GLN A 666 -4.49 18.33 4.16
C GLN A 666 -4.90 19.62 3.42
N THR A 667 -4.17 19.95 2.38
CA THR A 667 -4.27 21.23 1.68
C THR A 667 -5.63 21.50 1.04
N GLY A 668 -6.27 20.47 0.48
CA GLY A 668 -7.57 20.58 -0.16
C GLY A 668 -8.75 20.70 0.82
N TRP A 669 -8.55 20.30 2.07
CA TRP A 669 -9.60 20.30 3.10
C TRP A 669 -9.50 21.54 3.97
N LEU A 670 -9.99 22.66 3.44
CA LEU A 670 -9.93 23.98 4.11
C LEU A 670 -10.71 23.95 5.44
N GLY A 671 -10.05 24.31 6.54
CA GLY A 671 -10.61 24.31 7.90
C GLY A 671 -10.14 23.14 8.76
N LEU A 672 -9.59 22.07 8.17
CA LEU A 672 -9.07 20.92 8.92
C LEU A 672 -7.90 21.32 9.83
N GLU A 673 -7.07 22.27 9.39
CA GLU A 673 -5.94 22.79 10.15
C GLU A 673 -6.32 23.33 11.51
N THR A 674 -7.54 23.87 11.67
CA THR A 674 -8.03 24.41 12.94
C THR A 674 -8.06 23.35 14.03
N GLU A 675 -8.48 22.10 13.69
CA GLU A 675 -8.49 20.99 14.63
C GLU A 675 -7.07 20.68 15.15
N ALA A 676 -6.06 20.74 14.29
CA ALA A 676 -4.67 20.48 14.67
C ALA A 676 -4.02 21.67 15.40
N LEU A 677 -4.25 22.90 14.92
CA LEU A 677 -3.61 24.08 15.46
C LEU A 677 -4.17 24.50 16.83
N GLU A 678 -5.48 24.35 17.03
CA GLU A 678 -6.16 24.78 18.25
C GLU A 678 -6.39 23.67 19.24
N ALA A 679 -6.64 22.43 18.81
CA ALA A 679 -6.94 21.25 19.59
C ALA A 679 -7.80 21.55 20.84
N PRO A 680 -9.05 22.01 20.69
CA PRO A 680 -9.86 22.51 21.80
C PRO A 680 -10.14 21.48 22.88
N LEU A 681 -10.22 20.18 22.58
CA LEU A 681 -10.38 19.12 23.57
C LEU A 681 -9.13 19.05 24.48
N PHE A 682 -7.95 19.08 23.90
CA PHE A 682 -6.69 19.10 24.65
C PHE A 682 -6.59 20.36 25.53
N VAL A 683 -6.89 21.52 24.99
CA VAL A 683 -6.84 22.79 25.75
C VAL A 683 -7.84 22.80 26.90
N ALA A 684 -8.99 22.14 26.73
CA ALA A 684 -10.02 22.07 27.77
C ALA A 684 -9.67 21.12 28.95
N GLU A 685 -8.73 20.21 28.76
CA GLU A 685 -8.33 19.25 29.82
C GLU A 685 -7.67 19.92 31.02
N ASP A 686 -6.78 20.89 30.76
CA ASP A 686 -6.07 21.62 31.81
C ASP A 686 -5.85 23.09 31.41
N LYS A 687 -6.00 23.98 32.39
CA LYS A 687 -5.74 25.42 32.19
C LYS A 687 -4.29 25.74 31.84
N ALA A 688 -3.37 24.84 32.09
CA ALA A 688 -1.97 24.98 31.73
C ALA A 688 -1.70 24.63 30.26
N ASN A 689 -2.60 23.84 29.64
CA ASN A 689 -2.47 23.49 28.24
C ASN A 689 -2.59 24.73 27.36
N ARG A 690 -1.77 24.77 26.32
CA ARG A 690 -1.76 25.82 25.32
C ARG A 690 -2.14 25.22 23.96
N PRO A 691 -2.76 26.00 23.09
CA PRO A 691 -2.98 25.55 21.70
C PRO A 691 -1.69 25.03 21.09
N PRO A 692 -1.75 23.90 20.37
CA PRO A 692 -0.58 23.31 19.72
C PRO A 692 0.21 24.31 18.87
N VAL A 693 -0.47 25.22 18.19
CA VAL A 693 0.13 26.22 17.30
C VAL A 693 1.27 27.03 17.94
N GLU A 694 1.24 27.23 19.26
CA GLU A 694 2.31 27.95 19.99
C GLU A 694 3.66 27.21 20.00
N ALA A 695 3.72 25.95 19.54
CA ALA A 695 4.95 25.16 19.55
C ALA A 695 5.65 25.10 18.17
N PHE A 696 5.08 25.73 17.15
CA PHE A 696 5.58 25.61 15.78
C PHE A 696 6.16 26.92 15.24
N ASP A 697 7.10 26.79 14.32
CA ASP A 697 7.75 27.85 13.58
C ASP A 697 7.20 27.94 12.15
N ALA A 698 6.78 26.81 11.58
CA ALA A 698 6.29 26.71 10.22
C ALA A 698 4.99 25.89 10.10
N TYR A 699 4.17 26.28 9.14
CA TYR A 699 2.94 25.63 8.74
C TYR A 699 3.07 25.10 7.31
N ALA A 700 2.90 23.80 7.14
CA ALA A 700 3.21 23.11 5.89
C ALA A 700 1.95 22.64 5.13
N VAL A 701 1.98 22.84 3.82
CA VAL A 701 0.92 22.43 2.87
C VAL A 701 1.52 21.69 1.68
N THR A 702 0.67 21.09 0.83
CA THR A 702 1.10 20.52 -0.46
C THR A 702 0.97 21.50 -1.61
N GLY A 703 1.71 21.20 -2.68
CA GLY A 703 1.63 21.88 -3.95
C GLY A 703 1.28 20.97 -5.12
N TYR A 704 0.48 19.94 -4.87
CA TYR A 704 0.04 19.02 -5.92
C TYR A 704 -1.07 19.62 -6.78
N PHE A 705 -1.01 19.33 -8.10
CA PHE A 705 -2.04 19.73 -9.08
C PHE A 705 -2.20 18.64 -10.13
N GLY A 706 -3.38 18.53 -10.70
CA GLY A 706 -3.60 17.80 -11.95
C GLY A 706 -4.27 16.46 -11.85
N GLY A 707 -4.65 15.97 -10.66
CA GLY A 707 -5.40 14.72 -10.49
C GLY A 707 -6.68 14.68 -11.32
N ILE A 708 -7.29 15.85 -11.56
CA ILE A 708 -8.52 15.99 -12.35
C ILE A 708 -8.45 15.35 -13.75
N LEU A 709 -7.28 15.28 -14.38
CA LEU A 709 -7.16 14.62 -15.71
C LEU A 709 -7.32 13.10 -15.64
N GLY A 710 -7.06 12.50 -14.52
CA GLY A 710 -7.18 11.06 -14.32
C GLY A 710 -8.58 10.57 -13.99
N LEU A 711 -9.53 11.49 -13.73
CA LEU A 711 -10.90 11.13 -13.36
C LEU A 711 -11.69 10.52 -14.52
N GLU A 712 -12.57 9.55 -14.23
CA GLU A 712 -13.46 8.90 -15.18
C GLU A 712 -14.31 9.89 -15.97
N GLU A 713 -14.76 10.97 -15.33
CA GLU A 713 -15.56 12.04 -15.96
C GLU A 713 -14.82 12.79 -17.10
N ARG A 714 -13.49 12.65 -17.15
CA ARG A 714 -12.64 13.21 -18.20
C ARG A 714 -12.27 12.23 -19.30
N ALA A 715 -12.57 10.93 -19.10
CA ALA A 715 -12.12 9.84 -19.96
C ALA A 715 -12.42 10.10 -21.43
N GLU A 716 -13.70 10.31 -21.78
CA GLU A 716 -14.13 10.53 -23.17
C GLU A 716 -13.37 11.69 -23.83
N LYS A 717 -13.17 12.78 -23.09
CA LYS A 717 -12.47 13.95 -23.61
C LYS A 717 -10.99 13.69 -23.83
N ILE A 718 -10.34 13.05 -22.86
CA ILE A 718 -8.90 12.71 -22.95
C ILE A 718 -8.68 11.73 -24.09
N ASP A 719 -9.50 10.69 -24.19
CA ASP A 719 -9.40 9.69 -25.25
C ASP A 719 -9.56 10.33 -26.65
N ALA A 720 -10.48 11.28 -26.81
CA ALA A 720 -10.61 12.05 -28.04
C ALA A 720 -9.34 12.88 -28.36
N TRP A 721 -8.73 13.54 -27.34
CA TRP A 721 -7.47 14.24 -27.53
C TRP A 721 -6.35 13.31 -27.99
N LEU A 722 -6.26 12.11 -27.42
CA LEU A 722 -5.25 11.12 -27.79
C LEU A 722 -5.43 10.62 -29.21
N ASP A 723 -6.70 10.38 -29.64
CA ASP A 723 -7.02 9.96 -31.00
C ASP A 723 -6.71 11.03 -32.04
N ASP A 724 -7.12 12.26 -31.76
CA ASP A 724 -6.87 13.41 -32.64
C ASP A 724 -5.37 13.70 -32.75
N SER A 725 -4.64 13.66 -31.63
CA SER A 725 -3.18 13.88 -31.59
C SER A 725 -2.43 12.82 -32.40
N ALA A 726 -2.81 11.55 -32.26
CA ALA A 726 -2.22 10.47 -33.04
C ALA A 726 -2.53 10.60 -34.55
N ALA A 727 -3.75 11.04 -34.88
CA ALA A 727 -4.14 11.30 -36.29
C ALA A 727 -3.37 12.48 -36.90
N GLU A 728 -3.12 13.55 -36.12
CA GLU A 728 -2.30 14.69 -36.55
C GLU A 728 -0.83 14.29 -36.78
N ALA A 729 -0.27 13.50 -35.87
CA ALA A 729 1.09 12.98 -36.02
C ALA A 729 1.22 12.14 -37.30
N ARG A 730 0.21 11.32 -37.62
CA ARG A 730 0.19 10.53 -38.87
C ARG A 730 0.15 11.41 -40.09
N LYS A 731 -0.74 12.43 -40.14
CA LYS A 731 -0.81 13.41 -41.21
C LYS A 731 0.49 14.21 -41.38
N ALA A 732 1.18 14.51 -40.28
CA ALA A 732 2.48 15.15 -40.32
C ALA A 732 3.54 14.23 -40.98
N ALA A 733 3.59 12.97 -40.56
CA ALA A 733 4.48 11.98 -41.18
C ALA A 733 4.22 11.81 -42.70
N GLU A 734 2.97 11.80 -43.11
CA GLU A 734 2.57 11.75 -44.55
C GLU A 734 3.07 12.99 -45.30
N ARG A 735 2.95 14.18 -44.72
CA ARG A 735 3.45 15.42 -45.32
C ARG A 735 4.96 15.42 -45.50
N GLU A 736 5.69 14.76 -44.60
CA GLU A 736 7.14 14.55 -44.68
C GLU A 736 7.53 13.40 -45.65
N GLY A 737 6.55 12.73 -46.24
CA GLY A 737 6.78 11.62 -47.18
C GLY A 737 7.23 10.34 -46.50
N LEU A 738 7.00 10.19 -45.21
CA LEU A 738 7.38 8.99 -44.44
C LEU A 738 6.36 7.86 -44.74
N SER A 739 6.86 6.62 -44.70
CA SER A 739 6.02 5.41 -44.89
C SER A 739 6.61 4.21 -44.15
N GLY A 740 5.82 3.15 -43.93
CA GLY A 740 6.25 1.94 -43.23
C GLY A 740 6.80 2.24 -41.84
N THR A 741 7.90 1.59 -41.45
CA THR A 741 8.55 1.72 -40.14
C THR A 741 8.97 3.15 -39.79
N ALA A 742 9.33 3.97 -40.79
CA ALA A 742 9.69 5.37 -40.53
C ALA A 742 8.46 6.20 -40.10
N MET A 743 7.31 5.97 -40.74
CA MET A 743 6.05 6.58 -40.33
C MET A 743 5.63 6.13 -38.93
N GLU A 744 5.69 4.81 -38.67
CA GLU A 744 5.35 4.27 -37.35
C GLU A 744 6.24 4.87 -36.24
N ALA A 745 7.55 4.97 -36.47
CA ALA A 745 8.48 5.59 -35.54
C ALA A 745 8.16 7.08 -35.28
N TYR A 746 7.85 7.82 -36.36
CA TYR A 746 7.43 9.22 -36.24
C TYR A 746 6.14 9.36 -35.41
N VAL A 747 5.12 8.57 -35.75
CA VAL A 747 3.84 8.59 -35.02
C VAL A 747 4.07 8.20 -33.54
N ALA A 748 4.85 7.19 -33.26
CA ALA A 748 5.16 6.80 -31.89
C ALA A 748 5.84 7.93 -31.09
N ALA A 749 6.69 8.70 -31.74
CA ALA A 749 7.39 9.83 -31.09
C ALA A 749 6.50 11.06 -30.88
N HIS A 750 5.50 11.29 -31.73
CA HIS A 750 4.73 12.54 -31.80
C HIS A 750 3.22 12.38 -31.49
N ARG A 751 2.75 11.16 -31.23
CA ARG A 751 1.32 10.85 -31.02
C ARG A 751 0.66 11.58 -29.85
N PHE A 752 1.44 12.16 -28.97
CA PHE A 752 0.96 12.84 -27.77
C PHE A 752 1.16 14.36 -27.78
N ASP A 753 1.88 14.93 -28.76
CA ASP A 753 2.28 16.33 -28.74
C ASP A 753 1.07 17.30 -28.67
N ALA A 754 0.06 17.10 -29.52
CA ALA A 754 -1.12 17.96 -29.51
C ALA A 754 -1.99 17.74 -28.25
N ALA A 755 -2.11 16.49 -27.79
CA ALA A 755 -2.80 16.16 -26.56
C ALA A 755 -2.13 16.79 -25.34
N ALA A 756 -0.78 16.81 -25.27
CA ALA A 756 -0.02 17.43 -24.20
C ALA A 756 -0.29 18.95 -24.11
N ALA A 757 -0.39 19.63 -25.25
CA ALA A 757 -0.72 21.05 -25.29
C ALA A 757 -2.14 21.34 -24.73
N LEU A 758 -3.12 20.50 -25.09
CA LEU A 758 -4.49 20.59 -24.57
C LEU A 758 -4.54 20.30 -23.06
N ALA A 759 -3.87 19.24 -22.63
CA ALA A 759 -3.78 18.87 -21.22
C ALA A 759 -3.13 19.99 -20.38
N ALA A 760 -2.04 20.57 -20.87
CA ALA A 760 -1.39 21.68 -20.17
C ALA A 760 -2.31 22.92 -20.06
N GLN A 761 -3.12 23.20 -21.06
CA GLN A 761 -4.11 24.28 -20.99
C GLN A 761 -5.18 23.95 -19.95
N GLU A 762 -5.66 22.71 -19.93
CA GLU A 762 -6.65 22.28 -18.94
C GLU A 762 -6.09 22.33 -17.51
N LEU A 763 -4.88 21.80 -17.29
CA LEU A 763 -4.19 21.83 -15.98
C LEU A 763 -3.91 23.24 -15.48
N ARG A 764 -3.69 24.19 -16.38
CA ARG A 764 -3.43 25.56 -15.99
C ARG A 764 -4.65 26.25 -15.38
N ASN A 765 -5.84 26.09 -15.97
CA ASN A 765 -7.02 26.84 -15.53
C ASN A 765 -8.38 26.21 -15.85
N GLY A 766 -8.46 24.98 -16.35
CA GLY A 766 -9.72 24.32 -16.70
C GLY A 766 -10.47 24.94 -17.89
N ALA A 767 -9.80 25.71 -18.76
CA ALA A 767 -10.45 26.48 -19.81
C ALA A 767 -11.19 25.62 -20.85
N ILE A 768 -10.77 24.39 -21.08
CA ILE A 768 -11.37 23.49 -22.09
C ILE A 768 -12.64 22.84 -21.52
N SER A 769 -12.64 22.45 -20.25
CA SER A 769 -13.80 21.82 -19.60
C SER A 769 -14.78 22.84 -19.01
N GLY A 770 -14.29 24.04 -18.70
CA GLY A 770 -15.03 25.05 -17.94
C GLY A 770 -15.01 24.79 -16.42
N ASN A 771 -14.16 23.87 -15.93
CA ASN A 771 -13.98 23.54 -14.51
C ASN A 771 -12.54 23.82 -14.10
N ALA A 772 -12.35 24.78 -13.22
CA ALA A 772 -11.03 25.19 -12.71
C ALA A 772 -10.59 24.43 -11.45
N GLN A 773 -11.43 23.57 -10.88
CA GLN A 773 -11.10 22.81 -9.67
C GLN A 773 -9.85 21.94 -9.90
N ASP A 774 -8.97 21.85 -8.91
CA ASP A 774 -7.72 21.09 -8.94
C ASP A 774 -6.77 21.48 -10.09
N THR A 775 -6.85 22.73 -10.55
CA THR A 775 -5.92 23.31 -11.51
C THR A 775 -4.94 24.24 -10.81
N LEU A 776 -3.87 24.64 -11.50
CA LEU A 776 -2.94 25.65 -10.98
C LEU A 776 -3.66 26.97 -10.63
N ALA A 777 -4.64 27.38 -11.42
CA ALA A 777 -5.41 28.60 -11.15
C ALA A 777 -6.22 28.49 -9.85
N ASP A 778 -6.81 27.34 -9.55
CA ASP A 778 -7.50 27.11 -8.28
C ASP A 778 -6.53 27.05 -7.10
N LEU A 779 -5.46 26.32 -7.25
CA LEU A 779 -4.44 26.18 -6.22
C LEU A 779 -3.84 27.55 -5.82
N ILE A 780 -3.38 28.31 -6.82
CA ILE A 780 -2.73 29.62 -6.61
C ILE A 780 -3.73 30.73 -6.26
N GLY A 781 -4.95 30.68 -6.82
CA GLY A 781 -5.96 31.72 -6.67
C GLY A 781 -6.88 31.57 -5.46
N ARG A 782 -7.04 30.37 -4.92
CA ARG A 782 -7.98 30.09 -3.84
C ARG A 782 -7.34 29.33 -2.67
N VAL A 783 -6.76 28.16 -2.95
CA VAL A 783 -6.32 27.24 -1.89
C VAL A 783 -5.11 27.79 -1.13
N TRP A 784 -4.03 28.10 -1.81
CA TRP A 784 -2.84 28.64 -1.16
C TRP A 784 -3.04 30.02 -0.51
N PRO A 785 -3.77 30.97 -1.08
CA PRO A 785 -4.09 32.24 -0.38
C PRO A 785 -4.83 32.04 0.94
N TYR A 786 -5.70 31.01 1.03
CA TYR A 786 -6.35 30.64 2.30
C TYR A 786 -5.28 30.22 3.34
N HIS A 787 -4.42 29.25 2.99
CA HIS A 787 -3.39 28.76 3.90
C HIS A 787 -2.35 29.84 4.24
N ALA A 788 -2.03 30.72 3.30
CA ALA A 788 -1.18 31.88 3.57
C ALA A 788 -1.81 32.82 4.60
N ALA A 789 -3.13 32.99 4.59
CA ALA A 789 -3.83 33.74 5.62
C ALA A 789 -3.80 33.06 6.99
N VAL A 790 -3.95 31.75 7.04
CA VAL A 790 -3.81 30.96 8.27
C VAL A 790 -2.41 31.10 8.85
N ALA A 791 -1.36 30.88 8.05
CA ALA A 791 0.03 31.03 8.49
C ALA A 791 0.31 32.41 9.08
N ARG A 792 -0.13 33.47 8.38
CA ARG A 792 0.01 34.86 8.87
C ARG A 792 -0.74 35.13 10.17
N ALA A 793 -1.93 34.57 10.32
CA ALA A 793 -2.74 34.76 11.53
C ALA A 793 -2.06 34.23 12.78
N HIS A 794 -1.21 33.24 12.61
CA HIS A 794 -0.47 32.56 13.70
C HIS A 794 1.03 32.92 13.72
N ASP A 795 1.49 33.84 12.85
CA ASP A 795 2.90 34.21 12.71
C ASP A 795 3.84 33.09 12.36
N LEU A 796 3.36 32.08 11.57
CA LEU A 796 4.10 30.94 11.07
C LEU A 796 4.64 31.19 9.66
N ASP A 797 5.78 30.61 9.34
CA ASP A 797 6.26 30.52 7.97
C ASP A 797 5.43 29.52 7.18
N LEU A 798 4.98 29.91 5.99
CA LEU A 798 4.26 29.01 5.10
C LEU A 798 5.28 28.22 4.26
N VAL A 799 5.37 26.93 4.48
CA VAL A 799 6.29 26.04 3.76
C VAL A 799 5.52 24.93 3.03
N MET A 800 6.17 24.32 2.07
CA MET A 800 5.59 23.18 1.35
C MET A 800 6.34 21.90 1.73
N TYR A 801 5.59 20.88 2.23
CA TYR A 801 6.21 19.61 2.56
C TYR A 801 6.35 18.69 1.33
N GLU A 802 5.43 18.77 0.37
CA GLU A 802 5.45 18.04 -0.91
C GLU A 802 4.72 18.83 -2.00
N GLY A 803 5.24 18.80 -3.21
CA GLY A 803 4.60 19.46 -4.34
C GLY A 803 5.06 18.97 -5.69
N GLY A 804 4.25 19.24 -6.70
CA GLY A 804 4.52 18.86 -8.08
C GLY A 804 3.27 18.42 -8.83
N SER A 805 3.45 17.76 -9.95
CA SER A 805 2.35 17.22 -10.74
C SER A 805 1.83 15.92 -10.15
N HIS A 806 0.51 15.85 -9.93
CA HIS A 806 -0.23 14.63 -9.60
C HIS A 806 -1.09 14.20 -10.80
N VAL A 807 -0.48 14.06 -11.97
CA VAL A 807 -1.15 13.68 -13.21
C VAL A 807 -1.04 12.17 -13.37
N VAL A 808 -2.05 11.46 -12.90
CA VAL A 808 -2.15 10.00 -12.88
C VAL A 808 -3.56 9.57 -13.25
N GLY A 809 -3.75 8.31 -13.67
CA GLY A 809 -5.07 7.71 -13.78
C GLY A 809 -5.66 7.47 -12.38
N LEU A 810 -6.94 7.78 -12.19
CA LEU A 810 -7.63 7.59 -10.92
C LEU A 810 -8.74 6.54 -11.06
N GLY A 811 -9.02 5.80 -9.98
CA GLY A 811 -10.03 4.74 -9.99
C GLY A 811 -9.73 3.69 -11.08
N SER A 812 -10.71 3.40 -11.92
CA SER A 812 -10.56 2.45 -13.03
C SER A 812 -9.47 2.82 -14.04
N ARG A 813 -9.18 4.10 -14.20
CA ARG A 813 -8.23 4.64 -15.19
C ARG A 813 -6.76 4.42 -14.82
N VAL A 814 -6.44 4.04 -13.59
CA VAL A 814 -5.03 3.76 -13.15
C VAL A 814 -4.39 2.64 -13.97
N ASN A 815 -5.19 1.73 -14.51
CA ASN A 815 -4.72 0.59 -15.29
C ASN A 815 -4.87 0.78 -16.81
N ASP A 816 -5.19 1.98 -17.26
CA ASP A 816 -5.21 2.33 -18.68
C ASP A 816 -3.77 2.60 -19.16
N ASP A 817 -3.17 1.61 -19.84
CA ASP A 817 -1.79 1.71 -20.35
C ASP A 817 -1.60 2.86 -21.34
N ARG A 818 -2.63 3.19 -22.12
CA ARG A 818 -2.57 4.30 -23.07
C ARG A 818 -2.55 5.63 -22.36
N LEU A 819 -3.39 5.79 -21.35
CA LEU A 819 -3.44 6.96 -20.48
C LEU A 819 -2.14 7.11 -19.68
N THR A 820 -1.66 6.01 -19.09
CA THR A 820 -0.37 5.96 -18.37
C THR A 820 0.78 6.40 -19.27
N ALA A 821 0.87 5.86 -20.48
CA ALA A 821 1.91 6.26 -21.44
C ALA A 821 1.82 7.74 -21.81
N PHE A 822 0.60 8.29 -21.94
CA PHE A 822 0.39 9.71 -22.17
C PHE A 822 0.82 10.56 -20.98
N PHE A 823 0.43 10.18 -19.77
CA PHE A 823 0.79 10.90 -18.56
C PHE A 823 2.31 10.86 -18.29
N HIS A 824 2.97 9.74 -18.55
CA HIS A 824 4.43 9.68 -18.53
C HIS A 824 5.06 10.66 -19.54
N HIS A 825 4.51 10.78 -20.75
CA HIS A 825 4.99 11.75 -21.73
C HIS A 825 4.75 13.18 -21.27
N LEU A 826 3.53 13.50 -20.82
CA LEU A 826 3.14 14.85 -20.36
C LEU A 826 3.99 15.32 -19.20
N ASN A 827 4.21 14.47 -18.19
CA ASN A 827 4.95 14.84 -16.98
C ASN A 827 6.41 15.25 -17.22
N TYR A 828 6.99 14.88 -18.35
CA TYR A 828 8.37 15.24 -18.71
C TYR A 828 8.46 16.07 -20.00
N SER A 829 7.32 16.61 -20.45
CA SER A 829 7.22 17.42 -21.66
C SER A 829 7.62 18.90 -21.42
N PRO A 830 7.86 19.69 -22.47
CA PRO A 830 8.03 21.12 -22.35
C PRO A 830 6.85 21.86 -21.73
N GLU A 831 5.62 21.35 -21.97
CA GLU A 831 4.38 21.87 -21.42
C GLU A 831 4.38 21.79 -19.89
N MET A 832 4.83 20.65 -19.33
CA MET A 832 4.95 20.46 -17.88
C MET A 832 5.99 21.40 -17.29
N GLY A 833 7.12 21.63 -17.97
CA GLY A 833 8.08 22.66 -17.56
C GLY A 833 7.43 24.03 -17.41
N GLY A 834 6.60 24.45 -18.39
CA GLY A 834 5.85 25.70 -18.30
C GLY A 834 4.83 25.75 -17.15
N LEU A 835 4.21 24.62 -16.81
CA LEU A 835 3.33 24.51 -15.64
C LEU A 835 4.10 24.64 -14.33
N TYR A 836 5.29 24.07 -14.24
CA TYR A 836 6.19 24.23 -13.08
C TYR A 836 6.67 25.68 -12.89
N ASP A 837 6.96 26.39 -14.00
CA ASP A 837 7.28 27.82 -13.91
C ASP A 837 6.12 28.64 -13.33
N ASP A 838 4.87 28.31 -13.72
CA ASP A 838 3.69 28.97 -13.17
C ASP A 838 3.45 28.58 -11.69
N LEU A 839 3.65 27.30 -11.32
CA LEU A 839 3.53 26.77 -9.97
C LEU A 839 4.50 27.51 -9.01
N LEU A 840 5.77 27.53 -9.35
CA LEU A 840 6.82 28.16 -8.55
C LEU A 840 6.62 29.68 -8.39
N LYS A 841 6.27 30.37 -9.48
CA LYS A 841 5.92 31.81 -9.45
C LYS A 841 4.70 32.06 -8.57
N GLY A 842 3.70 31.21 -8.66
CA GLY A 842 2.50 31.27 -7.82
C GLY A 842 2.84 31.14 -6.35
N TRP A 843 3.65 30.14 -5.99
CA TRP A 843 4.10 29.90 -4.63
C TRP A 843 4.83 31.13 -4.02
N LYS A 844 5.82 31.64 -4.74
CA LYS A 844 6.54 32.86 -4.33
C LYS A 844 5.60 34.05 -4.16
N ALA A 845 4.65 34.21 -5.07
CA ALA A 845 3.73 35.34 -5.06
C ALA A 845 2.77 35.38 -3.86
N ILE A 846 2.36 34.21 -3.35
CA ILE A 846 1.49 34.11 -2.16
C ILE A 846 2.27 34.21 -0.85
N GLY A 847 3.58 34.28 -0.87
CA GLY A 847 4.45 34.43 0.30
C GLY A 847 5.01 33.11 0.81
N GLY A 848 5.04 32.04 0.02
CA GLY A 848 5.66 30.78 0.37
C GLY A 848 7.16 30.92 0.61
N GLN A 849 7.68 30.24 1.64
CA GLN A 849 9.08 30.38 2.08
C GLN A 849 9.97 29.22 1.61
N LEU A 850 9.43 28.04 1.45
CA LEU A 850 10.15 26.85 0.98
C LEU A 850 9.22 26.04 0.08
N PHE A 851 9.68 25.65 -1.10
CA PHE A 851 8.98 24.73 -1.98
C PHE A 851 9.70 23.38 -1.97
N THR A 852 9.10 22.32 -1.45
CA THR A 852 9.68 20.97 -1.49
C THR A 852 9.03 20.16 -2.61
N HIS A 853 9.84 19.75 -3.59
CA HIS A 853 9.38 18.83 -4.66
C HIS A 853 9.43 17.38 -4.18
N TYR A 854 8.38 16.63 -4.47
CA TYR A 854 8.35 15.18 -4.25
C TYR A 854 8.37 14.44 -5.61
N ALA A 855 9.37 13.59 -5.92
CA ALA A 855 10.58 13.27 -5.17
C ALA A 855 11.82 13.62 -6.02
N ASP A 856 13.02 13.29 -5.52
CA ASP A 856 14.28 13.59 -6.24
C ASP A 856 14.43 12.78 -7.54
N VAL A 857 14.76 11.49 -7.47
CA VAL A 857 14.96 10.61 -8.62
C VAL A 857 14.13 9.34 -8.48
N TYR A 858 13.06 9.25 -9.26
CA TYR A 858 12.14 8.12 -9.21
C TYR A 858 11.59 7.81 -10.61
N ALA A 859 11.62 6.54 -11.01
CA ALA A 859 11.07 6.12 -12.29
C ALA A 859 9.54 6.26 -12.31
N PRO A 860 8.93 6.74 -13.39
CA PRO A 860 7.49 6.87 -13.46
C PRO A 860 6.81 5.50 -13.43
N THR A 861 5.68 5.43 -12.78
CA THR A 861 4.81 4.25 -12.72
C THR A 861 3.38 4.63 -13.08
N LYS A 862 2.47 3.66 -13.16
CA LYS A 862 1.03 3.94 -13.32
C LYS A 862 0.45 4.76 -12.17
N TRP A 863 1.12 4.76 -11.02
CA TRP A 863 0.72 5.47 -9.80
C TRP A 863 1.23 6.90 -9.72
N GLY A 864 2.18 7.28 -10.57
CA GLY A 864 2.67 8.64 -10.65
C GLY A 864 4.03 8.78 -11.31
N SER A 865 4.31 10.02 -11.69
CA SER A 865 5.61 10.46 -12.21
C SER A 865 6.28 11.39 -11.18
N TRP A 866 6.52 10.85 -9.99
CA TRP A 866 6.93 11.62 -8.80
C TRP A 866 8.33 12.23 -8.92
N GLY A 867 9.32 11.46 -9.42
CA GLY A 867 10.70 11.93 -9.51
C GLY A 867 10.85 13.18 -10.36
N ALA A 868 11.51 14.19 -9.83
CA ALA A 868 11.97 15.32 -10.63
C ALA A 868 12.79 14.85 -11.84
N ARG A 869 13.49 13.75 -11.63
CA ARG A 869 14.19 12.98 -12.66
C ARG A 869 13.75 11.51 -12.63
N ARG A 870 13.77 10.84 -13.77
CA ARG A 870 13.44 9.41 -13.88
C ARG A 870 14.62 8.51 -13.53
N TYR A 871 15.83 9.01 -13.70
CA TYR A 871 17.12 8.36 -13.40
C TYR A 871 18.23 9.43 -13.34
N LEU A 872 19.37 9.12 -12.77
CA LEU A 872 20.43 10.10 -12.44
C LEU A 872 20.88 11.02 -13.59
N SER A 873 20.90 10.54 -14.83
CA SER A 873 21.29 11.35 -15.99
C SER A 873 20.11 11.91 -16.78
N ASP A 874 18.88 11.84 -16.24
CA ASP A 874 17.71 12.40 -16.90
C ASP A 874 17.75 13.92 -16.88
N ASP A 875 17.62 14.53 -18.05
CA ASP A 875 17.53 15.98 -18.21
C ASP A 875 16.21 16.31 -18.92
N ASN A 876 15.24 16.73 -18.16
CA ASN A 876 13.89 16.99 -18.62
C ASN A 876 13.44 18.44 -18.29
N PRO A 877 12.41 18.98 -18.98
CA PRO A 877 11.95 20.34 -18.78
C PRO A 877 11.49 20.67 -17.36
N ARG A 878 10.82 19.73 -16.66
CA ARG A 878 10.38 19.91 -15.28
C ARG A 878 11.58 20.11 -14.33
N TRP A 879 12.59 19.27 -14.44
CA TRP A 879 13.82 19.41 -13.66
C TRP A 879 14.52 20.75 -13.91
N ARG A 880 14.57 21.18 -15.19
CA ARG A 880 15.16 22.48 -15.53
C ARG A 880 14.43 23.64 -14.89
N SER A 881 13.09 23.63 -14.87
CA SER A 881 12.30 24.66 -14.18
C SER A 881 12.62 24.72 -12.68
N LEU A 882 12.80 23.57 -12.01
CA LEU A 882 13.19 23.54 -10.60
C LEU A 882 14.58 24.17 -10.38
N VAL A 883 15.62 23.72 -11.08
CA VAL A 883 17.02 24.15 -10.82
C VAL A 883 17.36 25.53 -11.38
N THR A 884 16.51 26.12 -12.21
CA THR A 884 16.68 27.48 -12.73
C THR A 884 15.75 28.50 -12.09
N TRP A 885 15.05 28.09 -11.04
CA TRP A 885 14.14 28.96 -10.34
C TRP A 885 14.92 29.99 -9.50
N GLU A 886 14.73 31.33 -9.80
CA GLU A 886 15.39 32.46 -9.19
C GLU A 886 14.36 33.47 -8.64
#